data_58db89653bb9ec0554a46174e8856b3f
#
_entry.id   58db89653bb9ec0554a46174e8856b3f
#
_cell.length_a   1.000
_cell.length_b   1.000
_cell.length_c   1.000
_cell.angle_alpha   90.00
_cell.angle_beta   90.00
_cell.angle_gamma   90.00
#
_symmetry.space_group_name_H-M   'P 1'
#
loop_
_entity.id
_entity.type
_entity.pdbx_description
1 polymer ?
#
loop_
_entity_poly.entity_id
_entity_poly.type
_entity_poly.pdbx_seq_one_letter_code
_entity_poly.pdbx_strand_id
1 'polypeptide(L)'
;IVVLKDAASAAIYGAQSGAGGVVLVTTKKAKEGAPSLSYDATFGIRQAMNLIEPLNAEEQVKMRQLSYANAGLSLPAGWDTSKNPWVGTTRTDWMDEIFRTGFYQRHNVALNVGTENYSNRLSFAFDQDEGVLENTFDKHFTLRYNGKFKLNKWVTISEDLIWKNHEDRSVDTNSGYTGAVIAAMFMPASATVYNPLDGTYGGTTTEDPAYIAQYGSNFADAHGDAVNPMRLLEAHNRYDKTSEVWSTTSLEIANIVPGLKFTSRFTYSLEHQNYKNFSPIRDEVGKPELSNSLNNYSYRTDAWKTENTLTYDNTFNDKHTVGALFSTTADHYAMRGLEVDGKDFADESSYLQYLSYAGSTTAYDFLTGPDANVSLIGRLAYSYDDRYFLTASWRRDYAGRLPKDNNYGDFPALTAAWKISNEAFFPENDVVNLLKVRASWGRVGNLGSIGYNYKSAVLKKSSWSEQAQYGPESGKVWENFVYNGVALNPNLTWETSEQWDLGIDLDMFNNRLNVALDYFDKRTFNLIQEQTMNWPNTIGISGMLVNQGEIRNRGFEAQMSWKDKINKDWSYFVSGNFSYIKNKVSDIGVKNQDGTPGVWTGEGGFRNIPYIYQTAQGQPLNSFYLIKTDGIFQSDAEAAAYVKDGKRIQPDAVAGDLKFV
;
A
#
# COMPACT_ATOMS: atom_id res chain seq x y z
N ILE A 1 -15.00 -14.62 2.51
CA ILE A 1 -13.65 -14.10 2.81
C ILE A 1 -13.30 -14.53 4.23
N VAL A 2 -12.10 -15.09 4.42
CA VAL A 2 -11.55 -15.45 5.72
C VAL A 2 -10.21 -14.77 5.88
N VAL A 3 -9.98 -14.13 7.04
CA VAL A 3 -8.71 -13.46 7.34
C VAL A 3 -7.98 -14.28 8.41
N LEU A 4 -6.79 -14.78 8.06
CA LEU A 4 -5.90 -15.52 8.96
C LEU A 4 -4.89 -14.52 9.52
N LYS A 5 -5.02 -14.16 10.78
CA LYS A 5 -4.19 -13.13 11.43
C LYS A 5 -3.00 -13.73 12.18
N ASP A 6 -3.14 -14.98 12.65
CA ASP A 6 -2.11 -15.66 13.44
C ASP A 6 -1.06 -16.36 12.54
N ALA A 7 0.17 -16.42 13.03
CA ALA A 7 1.29 -17.01 12.29
C ALA A 7 1.11 -18.53 12.06
N ALA A 8 0.43 -19.25 12.95
CA ALA A 8 0.24 -20.69 12.81
C ALA A 8 -0.73 -21.03 11.67
N SER A 9 -1.80 -20.27 11.50
CA SER A 9 -2.74 -20.41 10.39
C SER A 9 -2.13 -19.91 9.06
N ALA A 10 -1.33 -18.84 9.09
CA ALA A 10 -0.72 -18.24 7.93
C ALA A 10 0.47 -19.07 7.38
N ALA A 11 1.17 -19.82 8.23
CA ALA A 11 2.40 -20.55 7.89
C ALA A 11 2.27 -21.48 6.67
N ILE A 12 1.11 -22.11 6.47
CA ILE A 12 0.90 -23.01 5.33
C ILE A 12 0.77 -22.30 3.98
N TYR A 13 0.48 -20.99 3.97
CA TYR A 13 0.28 -20.19 2.74
C TYR A 13 1.55 -19.54 2.21
N GLY A 14 2.64 -19.56 2.97
CA GLY A 14 3.96 -19.18 2.51
C GLY A 14 4.62 -18.06 3.29
N ALA A 15 5.95 -18.06 3.24
CA ALA A 15 6.78 -17.05 3.85
C ALA A 15 6.59 -15.66 3.22
N GLN A 16 6.13 -15.59 1.97
CA GLN A 16 5.80 -14.31 1.31
C GLN A 16 4.50 -13.70 1.83
N SER A 17 3.65 -14.47 2.54
CA SER A 17 2.47 -13.92 3.23
C SER A 17 2.85 -12.98 4.38
N GLY A 18 4.11 -12.96 4.73
CA GLY A 18 4.74 -11.97 5.60
C GLY A 18 4.10 -11.84 6.98
N ALA A 19 4.51 -10.82 7.68
CA ALA A 19 3.96 -10.44 8.96
C ALA A 19 2.51 -9.90 8.90
N GLY A 20 1.92 -9.74 7.69
CA GLY A 20 0.61 -9.09 7.49
C GLY A 20 -0.61 -10.00 7.63
N GLY A 21 -0.44 -11.32 7.65
CA GLY A 21 -1.55 -12.28 7.63
C GLY A 21 -1.97 -12.69 6.21
N VAL A 22 -3.02 -13.52 6.13
CA VAL A 22 -3.52 -14.09 4.87
C VAL A 22 -5.01 -13.82 4.72
N VAL A 23 -5.43 -13.30 3.58
CA VAL A 23 -6.83 -13.13 3.21
C VAL A 23 -7.21 -14.22 2.20
N LEU A 24 -8.06 -15.15 2.62
CA LEU A 24 -8.58 -16.21 1.77
C LEU A 24 -9.90 -15.76 1.12
N VAL A 25 -9.90 -15.72 -0.21
CA VAL A 25 -11.09 -15.41 -1.00
C VAL A 25 -11.56 -16.67 -1.71
N THR A 26 -12.73 -17.17 -1.35
CA THR A 26 -13.39 -18.29 -2.05
C THR A 26 -14.43 -17.72 -3.01
N THR A 27 -14.26 -18.00 -4.29
CA THR A 27 -15.17 -17.53 -5.33
C THR A 27 -16.46 -18.37 -5.39
N LYS A 28 -17.55 -17.74 -5.84
CA LYS A 28 -18.82 -18.44 -6.07
C LYS A 28 -18.62 -19.50 -7.16
N LYS A 29 -19.14 -20.70 -6.94
CA LYS A 29 -19.18 -21.81 -7.91
C LYS A 29 -20.62 -22.13 -8.26
N ALA A 30 -20.88 -22.69 -9.44
CA ALA A 30 -22.20 -23.20 -9.77
C ALA A 30 -22.55 -24.36 -8.85
N LYS A 31 -23.79 -24.44 -8.44
CA LYS A 31 -24.36 -25.57 -7.70
C LYS A 31 -25.08 -26.49 -8.67
N GLU A 32 -25.26 -27.74 -8.25
CA GLU A 32 -26.13 -28.68 -8.95
C GLU A 32 -27.58 -28.17 -8.95
N GLY A 33 -28.25 -28.25 -10.07
CA GLY A 33 -29.62 -27.79 -10.26
C GLY A 33 -29.92 -27.25 -11.65
N ALA A 34 -31.11 -26.72 -11.83
CA ALA A 34 -31.53 -26.10 -13.07
C ALA A 34 -30.61 -24.93 -13.44
N PRO A 35 -30.35 -24.67 -14.74
CA PRO A 35 -29.62 -23.49 -15.19
C PRO A 35 -30.22 -22.22 -14.60
N SER A 36 -29.37 -21.33 -14.12
CA SER A 36 -29.79 -20.07 -13.53
C SER A 36 -28.98 -18.90 -14.08
N LEU A 37 -29.66 -17.82 -14.42
CA LEU A 37 -29.08 -16.54 -14.78
C LEU A 37 -29.31 -15.57 -13.64
N SER A 38 -28.26 -14.91 -13.19
CA SER A 38 -28.34 -13.85 -12.19
C SER A 38 -27.80 -12.55 -12.74
N TYR A 39 -28.43 -11.45 -12.35
CA TYR A 39 -27.96 -10.10 -12.59
C TYR A 39 -27.93 -9.34 -11.26
N ASP A 40 -26.81 -8.80 -10.93
CA ASP A 40 -26.60 -7.98 -9.75
C ASP A 40 -26.12 -6.59 -10.20
N ALA A 41 -26.75 -5.54 -9.72
CA ALA A 41 -26.30 -4.17 -9.94
C ALA A 41 -26.14 -3.41 -8.63
N THR A 42 -25.11 -2.59 -8.56
CA THR A 42 -24.87 -1.69 -7.43
C THR A 42 -24.54 -0.31 -7.97
N PHE A 43 -25.17 0.70 -7.38
CA PHE A 43 -24.94 2.11 -7.69
C PHE A 43 -24.63 2.85 -6.41
N GLY A 44 -23.78 3.85 -6.48
CA GLY A 44 -23.42 4.65 -5.33
C GLY A 44 -22.82 6.00 -5.72
N ILE A 45 -22.67 6.85 -4.73
CA ILE A 45 -21.96 8.12 -4.83
C ILE A 45 -20.80 8.12 -3.86
N ARG A 46 -19.76 8.84 -4.19
CA ARG A 46 -18.55 9.04 -3.38
C ARG A 46 -18.33 10.53 -3.16
N GLN A 47 -18.04 10.89 -1.93
CA GLN A 47 -17.67 12.25 -1.56
C GLN A 47 -16.45 12.20 -0.65
N ALA A 48 -15.57 13.19 -0.78
CA ALA A 48 -14.48 13.38 0.17
C ALA A 48 -15.08 13.82 1.52
N MET A 49 -14.51 13.32 2.61
CA MET A 49 -14.94 13.68 3.97
C MET A 49 -13.77 14.32 4.73
N ASN A 50 -14.12 15.18 5.70
CA ASN A 50 -13.14 15.85 6.56
C ASN A 50 -12.08 16.65 5.76
N LEU A 51 -12.53 17.38 4.75
CA LEU A 51 -11.65 18.28 4.02
C LEU A 51 -11.14 19.36 4.96
N ILE A 52 -9.89 19.78 4.72
CA ILE A 52 -9.32 20.92 5.44
C ILE A 52 -9.99 22.18 4.91
N GLU A 53 -10.48 23.03 5.81
CA GLU A 53 -11.00 24.35 5.48
C GLU A 53 -9.85 25.36 5.60
N PRO A 54 -9.22 25.78 4.48
CA PRO A 54 -8.21 26.83 4.51
C PRO A 54 -8.85 28.18 4.79
N LEU A 55 -8.03 29.16 5.17
CA LEU A 55 -8.50 30.55 5.29
C LEU A 55 -9.04 31.03 3.94
N ASN A 56 -10.18 31.71 3.96
CA ASN A 56 -10.65 32.42 2.78
C ASN A 56 -9.75 33.63 2.44
N ALA A 57 -9.92 34.22 1.27
CA ALA A 57 -9.02 35.27 0.80
C ALA A 57 -8.98 36.50 1.72
N GLU A 58 -10.12 36.89 2.30
CA GLU A 58 -10.20 38.04 3.22
C GLU A 58 -9.46 37.77 4.52
N GLU A 59 -9.65 36.60 5.11
CA GLU A 59 -8.96 36.17 6.32
C GLU A 59 -7.45 36.04 6.07
N GLN A 60 -7.05 35.49 4.92
CA GLN A 60 -5.66 35.32 4.55
C GLN A 60 -4.97 36.69 4.36
N VAL A 61 -5.58 37.64 3.64
CA VAL A 61 -5.07 39.00 3.46
C VAL A 61 -4.93 39.69 4.81
N LYS A 62 -5.95 39.62 5.66
CA LYS A 62 -5.93 40.23 6.99
C LYS A 62 -4.83 39.62 7.88
N MET A 63 -4.66 38.32 7.86
CA MET A 63 -3.59 37.63 8.59
C MET A 63 -2.20 38.09 8.09
N ARG A 64 -2.01 38.20 6.78
CA ARG A 64 -0.75 38.66 6.21
C ARG A 64 -0.47 40.11 6.55
N GLN A 65 -1.43 41.00 6.42
CA GLN A 65 -1.31 42.41 6.80
C GLN A 65 -0.92 42.55 8.29
N LEU A 66 -1.59 41.81 9.17
CA LEU A 66 -1.28 41.81 10.59
C LEU A 66 0.13 41.26 10.88
N SER A 67 0.54 40.18 10.20
CA SER A 67 1.86 39.58 10.35
C SER A 67 2.98 40.57 9.98
N TYR A 68 2.88 41.24 8.84
CA TYR A 68 3.87 42.23 8.41
C TYR A 68 3.87 43.47 9.32
N ALA A 69 2.70 43.94 9.76
CA ALA A 69 2.58 45.05 10.69
C ALA A 69 3.25 44.73 12.05
N ASN A 70 3.01 43.54 12.59
CA ASN A 70 3.60 43.09 13.85
C ASN A 70 5.12 42.91 13.76
N ALA A 71 5.63 42.50 12.59
CA ALA A 71 7.06 42.38 12.33
C ALA A 71 7.74 43.74 12.01
N GLY A 72 6.98 44.83 11.90
CA GLY A 72 7.51 46.15 11.51
C GLY A 72 8.03 46.17 10.07
N LEU A 73 7.56 45.25 9.22
CA LEU A 73 7.97 45.14 7.82
C LEU A 73 6.97 45.77 6.87
N SER A 74 7.46 46.23 5.70
CA SER A 74 6.61 46.75 4.64
C SER A 74 5.77 45.60 4.06
N LEU A 75 4.47 45.83 3.85
CA LEU A 75 3.58 44.88 3.22
C LEU A 75 3.99 44.73 1.73
N PRO A 76 4.23 43.47 1.27
CA PRO A 76 4.47 43.21 -0.15
C PRO A 76 3.28 43.66 -1.02
N ALA A 77 3.60 44.12 -2.25
CA ALA A 77 2.59 44.61 -3.18
C ALA A 77 1.49 43.59 -3.48
N GLY A 78 1.82 42.28 -3.48
CA GLY A 78 0.89 41.20 -3.69
C GLY A 78 -0.22 41.08 -2.64
N TRP A 79 0.01 41.59 -1.41
CA TRP A 79 -0.98 41.61 -0.31
C TRP A 79 -1.62 42.98 -0.09
N ASP A 80 -1.18 43.99 -0.84
CA ASP A 80 -1.69 45.34 -0.79
C ASP A 80 -2.86 45.51 -1.76
N THR A 81 -4.07 45.58 -1.26
CA THR A 81 -5.32 45.67 -2.05
C THR A 81 -5.37 46.95 -2.93
N SER A 82 -4.58 47.98 -2.60
CA SER A 82 -4.47 49.18 -3.41
C SER A 82 -3.58 48.99 -4.64
N LYS A 83 -2.59 48.08 -4.57
CA LYS A 83 -1.65 47.77 -5.65
C LYS A 83 -2.04 46.51 -6.40
N ASN A 84 -2.72 45.58 -5.70
CA ASN A 84 -3.20 44.33 -6.26
C ASN A 84 -4.69 44.14 -5.92
N PRO A 85 -5.63 44.63 -6.73
CA PRO A 85 -7.04 44.61 -6.47
C PRO A 85 -7.63 43.15 -6.41
N TRP A 86 -6.96 42.19 -7.04
CA TRP A 86 -7.35 40.77 -7.00
C TRP A 86 -7.46 40.23 -5.59
N VAL A 87 -6.49 40.55 -4.78
CA VAL A 87 -6.41 40.12 -3.38
C VAL A 87 -7.67 40.51 -2.60
N GLY A 88 -8.30 41.64 -3.00
CA GLY A 88 -9.52 42.12 -2.38
C GLY A 88 -10.82 41.44 -2.88
N THR A 89 -10.80 40.82 -4.08
CA THR A 89 -12.01 40.36 -4.78
C THR A 89 -12.07 38.87 -5.03
N THR A 90 -10.94 38.21 -5.25
CA THR A 90 -10.88 36.76 -5.52
C THR A 90 -11.19 35.96 -4.27
N ARG A 91 -11.97 34.90 -4.44
CA ARG A 91 -12.44 34.00 -3.35
C ARG A 91 -12.46 32.55 -3.86
N THR A 92 -11.32 32.03 -4.27
CA THR A 92 -11.24 30.65 -4.76
C THR A 92 -11.21 29.68 -3.60
N ASP A 93 -12.19 28.81 -3.55
CA ASP A 93 -12.16 27.63 -2.69
C ASP A 93 -11.50 26.48 -3.45
N TRP A 94 -10.19 26.33 -3.28
CA TRP A 94 -9.41 25.35 -4.01
C TRP A 94 -9.81 23.91 -3.71
N MET A 95 -10.38 23.64 -2.51
CA MET A 95 -10.88 22.30 -2.20
C MET A 95 -12.17 22.01 -2.97
N ASP A 96 -13.09 22.98 -3.09
CA ASP A 96 -14.31 22.82 -3.87
C ASP A 96 -14.01 22.70 -5.39
N GLU A 97 -12.99 23.39 -5.87
CA GLU A 97 -12.58 23.32 -7.29
C GLU A 97 -12.02 21.95 -7.69
N ILE A 98 -11.26 21.28 -6.82
CA ILE A 98 -10.63 19.99 -7.15
C ILE A 98 -11.46 18.77 -6.79
N PHE A 99 -12.36 18.89 -5.80
CA PHE A 99 -13.18 17.78 -5.35
C PHE A 99 -14.58 17.81 -5.96
N ARG A 100 -15.07 16.64 -6.30
CA ARG A 100 -16.44 16.45 -6.82
C ARG A 100 -17.14 15.27 -6.14
N THR A 101 -18.44 15.18 -6.37
CA THR A 101 -19.19 13.95 -6.09
C THR A 101 -18.99 12.98 -7.24
N GLY A 102 -18.27 11.88 -6.98
CA GLY A 102 -18.07 10.80 -7.93
C GLY A 102 -19.26 9.83 -7.94
N PHE A 103 -19.57 9.28 -9.10
CA PHE A 103 -20.57 8.23 -9.26
C PHE A 103 -19.89 6.88 -9.49
N TYR A 104 -20.42 5.85 -8.84
CA TYR A 104 -19.91 4.50 -9.10
C TYR A 104 -21.06 3.56 -9.46
N GLN A 105 -20.77 2.64 -10.40
CA GLN A 105 -21.70 1.59 -10.81
C GLN A 105 -20.97 0.26 -11.02
N ARG A 106 -21.66 -0.80 -10.63
CA ARG A 106 -21.21 -2.17 -10.84
C ARG A 106 -22.36 -2.98 -11.42
N HIS A 107 -22.08 -3.74 -12.47
CA HIS A 107 -23.01 -4.67 -13.09
C HIS A 107 -22.35 -6.04 -13.15
N ASN A 108 -23.04 -7.08 -12.74
CA ASN A 108 -22.55 -8.46 -12.85
C ASN A 108 -23.65 -9.38 -13.34
N VAL A 109 -23.39 -10.03 -14.46
CA VAL A 109 -24.26 -11.08 -15.03
C VAL A 109 -23.57 -12.41 -14.86
N ALA A 110 -24.26 -13.43 -14.37
CA ALA A 110 -23.68 -14.76 -14.22
C ALA A 110 -24.65 -15.87 -14.59
N LEU A 111 -24.18 -16.76 -15.47
CA LEU A 111 -24.83 -17.99 -15.85
C LEU A 111 -24.25 -19.15 -15.07
N ASN A 112 -25.09 -19.93 -14.40
CA ASN A 112 -24.71 -21.14 -13.67
C ASN A 112 -25.40 -22.34 -14.31
N VAL A 113 -24.62 -23.38 -14.57
CA VAL A 113 -25.13 -24.67 -15.08
C VAL A 113 -24.40 -25.77 -14.32
N GLY A 114 -25.14 -26.65 -13.65
CA GLY A 114 -24.53 -27.70 -12.84
C GLY A 114 -25.35 -28.98 -12.84
N THR A 115 -24.64 -30.10 -12.95
CA THR A 115 -25.16 -31.46 -12.79
C THR A 115 -24.25 -32.19 -11.79
N GLU A 116 -24.56 -33.47 -11.49
CA GLU A 116 -23.69 -34.32 -10.70
C GLU A 116 -22.25 -34.40 -11.22
N ASN A 117 -22.07 -34.39 -12.56
CA ASN A 117 -20.78 -34.60 -13.20
C ASN A 117 -20.06 -33.34 -13.65
N TYR A 118 -20.76 -32.22 -13.76
CA TYR A 118 -20.13 -30.95 -14.11
C TYR A 118 -20.82 -29.76 -13.42
N SER A 119 -20.04 -28.73 -13.19
CA SER A 119 -20.52 -27.47 -12.62
C SER A 119 -19.76 -26.33 -13.32
N ASN A 120 -20.49 -25.45 -14.02
CA ASN A 120 -19.93 -24.37 -14.79
C ASN A 120 -20.59 -23.04 -14.41
N ARG A 121 -19.77 -22.03 -14.15
CA ARG A 121 -20.19 -20.65 -13.94
C ARG A 121 -19.44 -19.76 -14.90
N LEU A 122 -20.15 -19.04 -15.73
CA LEU A 122 -19.61 -17.96 -16.54
C LEU A 122 -20.18 -16.65 -15.99
N SER A 123 -19.32 -15.69 -15.70
CA SER A 123 -19.77 -14.37 -15.26
C SER A 123 -19.02 -13.27 -15.98
N PHE A 124 -19.74 -12.19 -16.27
CA PHE A 124 -19.24 -10.96 -16.81
C PHE A 124 -19.56 -9.83 -15.85
N ALA A 125 -18.56 -9.03 -15.49
CA ALA A 125 -18.72 -7.86 -14.66
C ALA A 125 -18.16 -6.61 -15.35
N PHE A 126 -18.88 -5.52 -15.18
CA PHE A 126 -18.45 -4.17 -15.52
C PHE A 126 -18.50 -3.31 -14.28
N ASP A 127 -17.40 -2.66 -13.95
CA ASP A 127 -17.27 -1.72 -12.86
C ASP A 127 -16.79 -0.39 -13.42
N GLN A 128 -17.43 0.70 -13.02
CA GLN A 128 -16.99 2.07 -13.30
C GLN A 128 -17.08 2.87 -12.01
N ASP A 129 -16.00 3.54 -11.68
CA ASP A 129 -15.84 4.37 -10.50
C ASP A 129 -15.29 5.73 -10.92
N GLU A 130 -16.07 6.78 -10.78
CA GLU A 130 -15.58 8.15 -10.92
C GLU A 130 -14.93 8.57 -9.62
N GLY A 131 -13.68 9.05 -9.69
CA GLY A 131 -12.95 9.51 -8.52
C GLY A 131 -13.56 10.78 -7.93
N VAL A 132 -13.26 11.02 -6.65
CA VAL A 132 -13.66 12.25 -5.95
C VAL A 132 -12.85 13.48 -6.36
N LEU A 133 -11.73 13.30 -7.05
CA LEU A 133 -10.99 14.39 -7.71
C LEU A 133 -11.45 14.52 -9.16
N GLU A 134 -11.48 15.75 -9.65
CA GLU A 134 -11.81 16.03 -11.04
C GLU A 134 -10.94 15.21 -12.01
N ASN A 135 -11.52 14.79 -13.13
CA ASN A 135 -10.86 14.02 -14.18
C ASN A 135 -10.23 12.67 -13.77
N THR A 136 -10.55 12.12 -12.62
CA THR A 136 -10.08 10.79 -12.21
C THR A 136 -11.16 9.73 -12.37
N PHE A 137 -10.78 8.53 -12.78
CA PHE A 137 -11.71 7.41 -12.94
C PHE A 137 -10.98 6.07 -12.91
N ASP A 138 -11.74 5.02 -12.66
CA ASP A 138 -11.36 3.62 -12.75
C ASP A 138 -12.47 2.84 -13.46
N LYS A 139 -12.13 2.06 -14.49
CA LYS A 139 -13.07 1.22 -15.25
C LYS A 139 -12.48 -0.15 -15.48
N HIS A 140 -13.24 -1.19 -15.19
CA HIS A 140 -12.82 -2.54 -15.57
C HIS A 140 -13.94 -3.44 -16.03
N PHE A 141 -13.56 -4.31 -16.97
CA PHE A 141 -14.33 -5.44 -17.42
C PHE A 141 -13.69 -6.72 -16.93
N THR A 142 -14.47 -7.62 -16.37
CA THR A 142 -13.99 -8.91 -15.90
C THR A 142 -14.86 -10.01 -16.50
N LEU A 143 -14.24 -10.91 -17.26
CA LEU A 143 -14.83 -12.17 -17.66
C LEU A 143 -14.24 -13.27 -16.79
N ARG A 144 -15.09 -14.06 -16.13
CA ARG A 144 -14.66 -15.19 -15.33
C ARG A 144 -15.40 -16.45 -15.71
N TYR A 145 -14.64 -17.54 -15.86
CA TYR A 145 -15.15 -18.88 -16.03
C TYR A 145 -14.64 -19.77 -14.88
N ASN A 146 -15.55 -20.48 -14.23
CA ASN A 146 -15.25 -21.52 -13.26
C ASN A 146 -15.90 -22.82 -13.73
N GLY A 147 -15.08 -23.80 -14.10
CA GLY A 147 -15.52 -25.11 -14.54
C GLY A 147 -15.02 -26.22 -13.63
N LYS A 148 -15.86 -27.20 -13.39
CA LYS A 148 -15.49 -28.43 -12.70
C LYS A 148 -16.13 -29.61 -13.43
N PHE A 149 -15.33 -30.64 -13.76
CA PHE A 149 -15.72 -31.81 -14.53
C PHE A 149 -15.24 -33.06 -13.80
N LYS A 150 -16.18 -33.90 -13.37
CA LYS A 150 -15.90 -35.24 -12.85
C LYS A 150 -15.81 -36.19 -14.06
N LEU A 151 -14.60 -36.57 -14.43
CA LEU A 151 -14.39 -37.51 -15.55
C LEU A 151 -14.85 -38.94 -15.19
N ASN A 152 -14.65 -39.29 -13.92
CA ASN A 152 -15.14 -40.55 -13.35
C ASN A 152 -15.15 -40.40 -11.81
N LYS A 153 -15.39 -41.49 -11.09
CA LYS A 153 -15.46 -41.49 -9.61
C LYS A 153 -14.13 -41.17 -8.91
N TRP A 154 -13.01 -41.16 -9.64
CA TRP A 154 -11.68 -40.91 -9.09
C TRP A 154 -11.07 -39.59 -9.55
N VAL A 155 -11.38 -39.13 -10.76
CA VAL A 155 -10.69 -38.03 -11.40
C VAL A 155 -11.63 -36.86 -11.64
N THR A 156 -11.22 -35.71 -11.15
CA THR A 156 -11.90 -34.41 -11.37
C THR A 156 -10.90 -33.40 -11.95
N ILE A 157 -11.29 -32.69 -12.99
CA ILE A 157 -10.55 -31.55 -13.54
C ILE A 157 -11.35 -30.28 -13.26
N SER A 158 -10.66 -29.23 -12.87
CA SER A 158 -11.27 -27.91 -12.69
C SER A 158 -10.43 -26.83 -13.38
N GLU A 159 -11.12 -25.81 -13.89
CA GLU A 159 -10.52 -24.63 -14.49
C GLU A 159 -11.14 -23.38 -13.88
N ASP A 160 -10.28 -22.45 -13.47
CA ASP A 160 -10.61 -21.09 -13.06
C ASP A 160 -9.90 -20.13 -14.02
N LEU A 161 -10.63 -19.51 -14.96
CA LEU A 161 -10.12 -18.54 -15.89
C LEU A 161 -10.69 -17.16 -15.59
N ILE A 162 -9.81 -16.18 -15.51
CA ILE A 162 -10.16 -14.76 -15.36
C ILE A 162 -9.46 -14.00 -16.48
N TRP A 163 -10.23 -13.22 -17.22
CA TRP A 163 -9.70 -12.16 -18.05
C TRP A 163 -10.23 -10.84 -17.53
N LYS A 164 -9.33 -9.90 -17.28
CA LYS A 164 -9.66 -8.56 -16.81
C LYS A 164 -9.02 -7.52 -17.74
N ASN A 165 -9.78 -6.52 -18.09
CA ASN A 165 -9.29 -5.33 -18.76
C ASN A 165 -9.62 -4.13 -17.89
N HIS A 166 -8.63 -3.34 -17.59
CA HIS A 166 -8.67 -2.21 -16.67
C HIS A 166 -8.16 -0.96 -17.37
N GLU A 167 -8.84 0.15 -17.19
CA GLU A 167 -8.41 1.47 -17.62
C GLU A 167 -8.63 2.44 -16.47
N ASP A 168 -7.56 3.13 -16.04
CA ASP A 168 -7.66 4.15 -15.01
C ASP A 168 -6.98 5.45 -15.41
N ARG A 169 -7.42 6.50 -14.75
CA ARG A 169 -6.80 7.81 -14.73
C ARG A 169 -6.66 8.26 -13.30
N SER A 170 -5.46 8.17 -12.78
CA SER A 170 -5.07 8.61 -11.44
C SER A 170 -4.21 9.88 -11.51
N VAL A 171 -4.12 10.60 -10.41
CA VAL A 171 -3.28 11.79 -10.25
C VAL A 171 -2.46 11.66 -8.99
N ASP A 172 -1.31 12.32 -8.96
CA ASP A 172 -0.55 12.46 -7.72
C ASP A 172 -1.31 13.38 -6.77
N THR A 173 -1.39 13.01 -5.50
CA THR A 173 -2.10 13.78 -4.47
C THR A 173 -1.16 14.39 -3.45
N ASN A 174 0.04 13.84 -3.25
CA ASN A 174 0.87 14.07 -2.07
C ASN A 174 2.17 14.85 -2.31
N SER A 175 2.58 15.02 -3.55
CA SER A 175 3.77 15.81 -3.86
C SER A 175 3.51 17.31 -3.71
N GLY A 176 4.44 18.06 -3.13
CA GLY A 176 4.34 19.51 -3.01
C GLY A 176 4.37 20.27 -4.35
N TYR A 177 4.81 19.61 -5.44
CA TYR A 177 4.94 20.20 -6.77
C TYR A 177 4.00 19.59 -7.80
N THR A 178 3.62 18.31 -7.64
CA THR A 178 2.79 17.57 -8.60
C THR A 178 1.52 17.00 -7.99
N GLY A 179 1.36 17.08 -6.66
CA GLY A 179 0.19 16.57 -5.96
C GLY A 179 -0.96 17.58 -5.93
N ALA A 180 -2.07 17.26 -6.58
CA ALA A 180 -3.20 18.18 -6.70
C ALA A 180 -3.79 18.59 -5.35
N VAL A 181 -3.88 17.69 -4.37
CA VAL A 181 -4.44 18.00 -3.04
C VAL A 181 -3.50 18.89 -2.23
N ILE A 182 -2.20 18.57 -2.22
CA ILE A 182 -1.20 19.41 -1.54
C ILE A 182 -1.10 20.78 -2.21
N ALA A 183 -1.15 20.84 -3.54
CA ALA A 183 -1.18 22.10 -4.26
C ALA A 183 -2.39 22.96 -3.88
N ALA A 184 -3.60 22.37 -3.79
CA ALA A 184 -4.81 23.06 -3.34
C ALA A 184 -4.71 23.59 -1.91
N MET A 185 -4.03 22.87 -1.01
CA MET A 185 -3.78 23.33 0.36
C MET A 185 -2.81 24.52 0.42
N PHE A 186 -1.91 24.65 -0.56
CA PHE A 186 -0.90 25.73 -0.60
C PHE A 186 -1.32 26.92 -1.43
N MET A 187 -2.23 26.73 -2.37
CA MET A 187 -2.73 27.85 -3.18
C MET A 187 -3.51 28.84 -2.32
N PRO A 188 -3.20 30.12 -2.41
CA PRO A 188 -3.97 31.14 -1.69
C PRO A 188 -5.36 31.30 -2.32
N ALA A 189 -6.35 31.53 -1.47
CA ALA A 189 -7.72 31.79 -1.92
C ALA A 189 -7.86 33.10 -2.73
N SER A 190 -6.84 33.95 -2.71
CA SER A 190 -6.74 35.16 -3.52
C SER A 190 -6.23 34.93 -4.94
N ALA A 191 -5.74 33.72 -5.27
CA ALA A 191 -5.36 33.35 -6.64
C ALA A 191 -6.59 32.82 -7.41
N THR A 192 -6.67 33.15 -8.70
CA THR A 192 -7.75 32.70 -9.59
C THR A 192 -7.43 31.31 -10.17
N VAL A 193 -8.45 30.51 -10.48
CA VAL A 193 -8.26 29.26 -11.24
C VAL A 193 -7.70 29.53 -12.61
N TYR A 194 -8.27 30.52 -13.31
CA TYR A 194 -7.79 30.97 -14.60
C TYR A 194 -7.41 32.45 -14.56
N ASN A 195 -6.34 32.79 -15.27
CA ASN A 195 -5.91 34.15 -15.44
C ASN A 195 -6.95 34.93 -16.25
N PRO A 196 -7.57 35.98 -15.71
CA PRO A 196 -8.65 36.68 -16.39
C PRO A 196 -8.17 37.55 -17.57
N LEU A 197 -6.86 37.72 -17.77
CA LEU A 197 -6.31 38.46 -18.89
C LEU A 197 -6.33 37.68 -20.19
N ASP A 198 -5.99 36.40 -20.13
CA ASP A 198 -5.76 35.56 -21.31
C ASP A 198 -6.39 34.15 -21.22
N GLY A 199 -6.98 33.80 -20.06
CA GLY A 199 -7.61 32.51 -19.84
C GLY A 199 -6.64 31.35 -19.55
N THR A 200 -5.36 31.62 -19.38
CA THR A 200 -4.38 30.63 -18.92
C THR A 200 -4.59 30.28 -17.45
N TYR A 201 -3.85 29.32 -16.89
CA TYR A 201 -4.02 28.98 -15.47
C TYR A 201 -3.50 30.10 -14.56
N GLY A 202 -4.29 30.45 -13.56
CA GLY A 202 -3.90 31.35 -12.51
C GLY A 202 -2.79 30.76 -11.63
N GLY A 203 -1.97 31.60 -11.02
CA GLY A 203 -0.82 31.14 -10.25
C GLY A 203 -0.48 32.02 -9.07
N THR A 204 0.60 31.65 -8.39
CA THR A 204 1.06 32.32 -7.17
C THR A 204 2.12 33.38 -7.41
N THR A 205 2.80 33.31 -8.56
CA THR A 205 3.91 34.21 -8.89
C THR A 205 3.80 34.54 -10.36
N THR A 206 4.27 35.72 -10.76
CA THR A 206 4.35 36.09 -12.16
C THR A 206 5.59 36.94 -12.46
N GLU A 207 6.23 36.64 -13.58
CA GLU A 207 7.26 37.53 -14.22
C GLU A 207 6.69 38.19 -15.45
N ASP A 208 5.41 37.97 -15.81
CA ASP A 208 4.78 38.60 -16.98
C ASP A 208 4.70 40.11 -16.80
N PRO A 209 5.37 40.91 -17.68
CA PRO A 209 5.39 42.36 -17.58
C PRO A 209 4.00 42.99 -17.71
N ALA A 210 3.10 42.40 -18.49
CA ALA A 210 1.75 42.95 -18.67
C ALA A 210 0.90 42.72 -17.38
N TYR A 211 1.03 41.54 -16.77
CA TYR A 211 0.39 41.24 -15.52
C TYR A 211 0.94 42.10 -14.38
N ILE A 212 2.25 42.27 -14.29
CA ILE A 212 2.92 43.16 -13.33
C ILE A 212 2.47 44.61 -13.50
N ALA A 213 2.37 45.10 -14.75
CA ALA A 213 1.92 46.48 -15.03
C ALA A 213 0.45 46.70 -14.62
N GLN A 214 -0.41 45.70 -14.77
CA GLN A 214 -1.83 45.83 -14.46
C GLN A 214 -2.14 45.59 -12.99
N TYR A 215 -1.48 44.63 -12.33
CA TYR A 215 -1.83 44.15 -10.98
C TYR A 215 -0.73 44.33 -9.93
N GLY A 216 0.39 44.91 -10.27
CA GLY A 216 1.52 45.17 -9.39
C GLY A 216 2.60 44.10 -9.41
N SER A 217 3.83 44.52 -9.09
CA SER A 217 4.97 43.61 -8.99
C SER A 217 4.93 42.75 -7.73
N ASN A 218 5.45 41.52 -7.84
CA ASN A 218 5.75 40.61 -6.72
C ASN A 218 4.57 39.89 -6.08
N PHE A 219 3.74 39.31 -6.92
CA PHE A 219 2.88 38.21 -6.46
C PHE A 219 3.74 37.06 -5.86
N ALA A 220 4.96 36.89 -6.36
CA ALA A 220 5.92 35.90 -5.89
C ALA A 220 6.20 35.95 -4.39
N ASP A 221 6.41 37.14 -3.85
CA ASP A 221 6.74 37.33 -2.43
C ASP A 221 5.53 37.10 -1.52
N ALA A 222 4.32 37.18 -2.09
CA ALA A 222 3.10 37.08 -1.31
C ALA A 222 2.57 35.65 -1.16
N HIS A 223 2.75 34.78 -2.17
CA HIS A 223 1.98 33.55 -2.27
C HIS A 223 2.81 32.25 -2.23
N GLY A 224 4.12 32.32 -2.36
CA GLY A 224 5.00 31.15 -2.28
C GLY A 224 5.01 30.28 -3.53
N ASP A 225 5.26 28.99 -3.36
CA ASP A 225 5.71 28.06 -4.40
C ASP A 225 4.66 26.97 -4.70
N ALA A 226 3.39 27.34 -4.87
CA ALA A 226 2.33 26.43 -5.24
C ALA A 226 2.12 26.38 -6.76
N VAL A 227 1.69 25.23 -7.26
CA VAL A 227 1.27 24.99 -8.64
C VAL A 227 -0.24 24.96 -8.68
N ASN A 228 -0.85 25.46 -9.77
CA ASN A 228 -2.30 25.45 -9.92
C ASN A 228 -2.83 24.00 -9.93
N PRO A 229 -3.65 23.59 -8.94
CA PRO A 229 -4.12 22.22 -8.83
C PRO A 229 -5.05 21.80 -9.97
N MET A 230 -5.81 22.74 -10.56
CA MET A 230 -6.66 22.43 -11.70
C MET A 230 -5.82 22.13 -12.96
N ARG A 231 -4.68 22.82 -13.14
CA ARG A 231 -3.73 22.46 -14.20
C ARG A 231 -3.23 21.01 -14.04
N LEU A 232 -2.92 20.58 -12.82
CA LEU A 232 -2.49 19.22 -12.56
C LEU A 232 -3.57 18.18 -12.88
N LEU A 233 -4.84 18.54 -12.73
CA LEU A 233 -5.97 17.66 -13.00
C LEU A 233 -6.39 17.62 -14.48
N GLU A 234 -6.29 18.74 -15.18
CA GLU A 234 -6.87 18.94 -16.52
C GLU A 234 -5.84 18.84 -17.65
N ALA A 235 -4.61 19.33 -17.41
CA ALA A 235 -3.65 19.55 -18.51
C ALA A 235 -3.08 18.26 -19.10
N HIS A 236 -3.03 17.17 -18.34
CA HIS A 236 -2.40 15.92 -18.78
C HIS A 236 -3.39 15.00 -19.52
N ASN A 237 -3.01 14.55 -20.73
CA ASN A 237 -3.72 13.47 -21.42
C ASN A 237 -3.08 12.14 -21.03
N ARG A 238 -3.61 11.55 -19.96
CA ARG A 238 -3.08 10.34 -19.34
C ARG A 238 -4.09 9.20 -19.38
N TYR A 239 -3.63 8.00 -19.68
CA TYR A 239 -4.33 6.75 -19.41
C TYR A 239 -3.37 5.64 -19.02
N ASP A 240 -3.84 4.74 -18.20
CA ASP A 240 -3.21 3.47 -17.87
C ASP A 240 -4.16 2.34 -18.24
N LYS A 241 -3.71 1.42 -19.11
CA LYS A 241 -4.51 0.30 -19.58
C LYS A 241 -3.81 -1.00 -19.29
N THR A 242 -4.43 -1.82 -18.47
CA THR A 242 -3.91 -3.14 -18.10
C THR A 242 -4.86 -4.23 -18.56
N SER A 243 -4.32 -5.24 -19.23
CA SER A 243 -5.02 -6.46 -19.59
C SER A 243 -4.38 -7.64 -18.88
N GLU A 244 -5.17 -8.40 -18.12
CA GLU A 244 -4.72 -9.52 -17.32
C GLU A 244 -5.45 -10.79 -17.70
N VAL A 245 -4.72 -11.90 -17.77
CA VAL A 245 -5.28 -13.25 -17.88
C VAL A 245 -4.71 -14.11 -16.75
N TRP A 246 -5.58 -14.75 -16.01
CA TRP A 246 -5.23 -15.73 -14.98
C TRP A 246 -5.94 -17.03 -15.30
N SER A 247 -5.20 -18.13 -15.40
CA SER A 247 -5.74 -19.47 -15.60
C SER A 247 -5.21 -20.37 -14.50
N THR A 248 -6.10 -21.09 -13.82
CA THR A 248 -5.75 -22.10 -12.81
C THR A 248 -6.43 -23.40 -13.16
N THR A 249 -5.64 -24.33 -13.68
CA THR A 249 -6.07 -25.70 -13.96
C THR A 249 -5.74 -26.60 -12.77
N SER A 250 -6.70 -27.40 -12.32
CA SER A 250 -6.50 -28.35 -11.22
C SER A 250 -6.92 -29.77 -11.64
N LEU A 251 -6.08 -30.75 -11.30
CA LEU A 251 -6.35 -32.18 -11.38
C LEU A 251 -6.48 -32.74 -9.97
N GLU A 252 -7.61 -33.31 -9.63
CA GLU A 252 -7.84 -34.01 -8.37
C GLU A 252 -8.02 -35.51 -8.63
N ILE A 253 -7.28 -36.33 -7.91
CA ILE A 253 -7.39 -37.79 -7.90
C ILE A 253 -7.75 -38.20 -6.48
N ALA A 254 -8.92 -38.78 -6.29
CA ALA A 254 -9.47 -39.15 -4.97
C ALA A 254 -10.18 -40.49 -5.00
N ASN A 255 -10.55 -41.05 -3.83
CA ASN A 255 -11.35 -42.24 -3.69
C ASN A 255 -10.73 -43.55 -4.25
N ILE A 256 -9.42 -43.55 -4.56
CA ILE A 256 -8.70 -44.79 -4.89
C ILE A 256 -8.39 -45.55 -3.58
N VAL A 257 -7.89 -44.81 -2.60
CA VAL A 257 -7.70 -45.26 -1.23
C VAL A 257 -8.60 -44.40 -0.33
N PRO A 258 -9.42 -44.99 0.58
CA PRO A 258 -10.25 -44.20 1.48
C PRO A 258 -9.45 -43.14 2.25
N GLY A 259 -9.91 -41.92 2.22
CA GLY A 259 -9.27 -40.78 2.88
C GLY A 259 -8.08 -40.15 2.12
N LEU A 260 -7.52 -40.82 1.13
CA LEU A 260 -6.37 -40.31 0.36
C LEU A 260 -6.83 -39.52 -0.89
N LYS A 261 -6.26 -38.33 -1.05
CA LYS A 261 -6.50 -37.43 -2.18
C LYS A 261 -5.20 -36.77 -2.63
N PHE A 262 -4.98 -36.77 -3.95
CA PHE A 262 -3.92 -36.01 -4.59
C PHE A 262 -4.53 -34.87 -5.41
N THR A 263 -3.97 -33.68 -5.28
CA THR A 263 -4.36 -32.49 -6.07
C THR A 263 -3.10 -31.88 -6.69
N SER A 264 -3.09 -31.76 -8.01
CA SER A 264 -2.08 -30.96 -8.75
C SER A 264 -2.77 -29.75 -9.33
N ARG A 265 -2.17 -28.58 -9.11
CA ARG A 265 -2.66 -27.28 -9.57
C ARG A 265 -1.58 -26.54 -10.31
N PHE A 266 -1.91 -25.99 -11.46
CA PHE A 266 -1.05 -25.11 -12.23
C PHE A 266 -1.76 -23.79 -12.46
N THR A 267 -1.15 -22.70 -12.04
CA THR A 267 -1.63 -21.33 -12.27
C THR A 267 -0.66 -20.63 -13.22
N TYR A 268 -1.19 -19.98 -14.25
CA TYR A 268 -0.45 -19.09 -15.12
C TYR A 268 -1.11 -17.72 -15.13
N SER A 269 -0.34 -16.66 -15.04
CA SER A 269 -0.81 -15.30 -15.22
C SER A 269 0.04 -14.54 -16.22
N LEU A 270 -0.64 -13.76 -17.03
CA LEU A 270 -0.08 -12.83 -17.99
C LEU A 270 -0.73 -11.48 -17.78
N GLU A 271 0.09 -10.45 -17.54
CA GLU A 271 -0.35 -9.07 -17.46
C GLU A 271 0.37 -8.25 -18.53
N HIS A 272 -0.36 -7.39 -19.18
CA HIS A 272 0.17 -6.43 -20.13
C HIS A 272 -0.38 -5.04 -19.81
N GLN A 273 0.50 -4.14 -19.41
CA GLN A 273 0.20 -2.76 -19.07
C GLN A 273 0.73 -1.82 -20.15
N ASN A 274 -0.10 -0.88 -20.56
CA ASN A 274 0.26 0.21 -21.46
C ASN A 274 -0.12 1.53 -20.82
N TYR A 275 0.87 2.37 -20.66
CA TYR A 275 0.71 3.70 -20.10
C TYR A 275 1.08 4.75 -21.12
N LYS A 276 0.32 5.82 -21.15
CA LYS A 276 0.59 7.02 -21.94
C LYS A 276 0.26 8.25 -21.11
N ASN A 277 1.18 9.19 -21.05
CA ASN A 277 0.95 10.49 -20.45
C ASN A 277 1.58 11.57 -21.32
N PHE A 278 0.75 12.36 -21.97
CA PHE A 278 1.19 13.53 -22.72
C PHE A 278 0.98 14.76 -21.83
N SER A 279 2.07 15.47 -21.56
CA SER A 279 2.11 16.74 -20.83
C SER A 279 2.28 17.87 -21.82
N PRO A 280 1.25 18.66 -22.11
CA PRO A 280 1.33 19.76 -23.05
C PRO A 280 2.01 20.98 -22.46
N ILE A 281 2.44 21.92 -23.31
CA ILE A 281 2.78 23.28 -22.88
C ILE A 281 1.53 23.92 -22.27
N ARG A 282 1.67 24.50 -21.10
CA ARG A 282 0.58 25.21 -20.41
C ARG A 282 1.13 26.45 -19.73
N ASP A 283 0.54 27.56 -20.07
CA ASP A 283 0.84 28.80 -19.38
C ASP A 283 0.12 28.81 -18.03
N GLU A 284 0.91 29.05 -17.00
CA GLU A 284 0.47 29.29 -15.64
C GLU A 284 1.21 30.49 -15.09
N VAL A 285 0.50 31.39 -14.47
CA VAL A 285 1.09 32.59 -13.87
C VAL A 285 2.21 32.21 -12.90
N GLY A 286 3.43 32.53 -13.24
CA GLY A 286 4.63 32.31 -12.45
C GLY A 286 5.26 30.92 -12.53
N LYS A 287 4.55 29.89 -13.04
CA LYS A 287 5.06 28.53 -13.20
C LYS A 287 4.61 27.87 -14.51
N PRO A 288 4.90 28.45 -15.66
CA PRO A 288 4.51 27.89 -16.93
C PRO A 288 5.21 26.55 -17.19
N GLU A 289 4.49 25.61 -17.79
CA GLU A 289 5.07 24.41 -18.40
C GLU A 289 5.54 24.80 -19.81
N LEU A 290 6.85 24.97 -19.96
CA LEU A 290 7.44 25.54 -21.21
C LEU A 290 7.81 24.48 -22.25
N SER A 291 7.72 23.19 -21.89
CA SER A 291 8.04 22.08 -22.79
C SER A 291 6.96 21.02 -22.73
N ASN A 292 6.59 20.50 -23.88
CA ASN A 292 5.72 19.35 -23.95
C ASN A 292 6.53 18.06 -23.90
N SER A 293 5.89 17.03 -23.37
CA SER A 293 6.51 15.70 -23.27
C SER A 293 5.49 14.59 -23.38
N LEU A 294 5.93 13.44 -23.82
CA LEU A 294 5.18 12.18 -23.84
C LEU A 294 5.99 11.13 -23.11
N ASN A 295 5.46 10.62 -22.00
CA ASN A 295 5.95 9.40 -21.39
C ASN A 295 5.05 8.23 -21.83
N ASN A 296 5.66 7.19 -22.38
CA ASN A 296 4.96 6.01 -22.87
C ASN A 296 5.72 4.76 -22.42
N TYR A 297 5.05 3.86 -21.70
CA TYR A 297 5.63 2.57 -21.38
C TYR A 297 4.70 1.40 -21.65
N SER A 298 5.31 0.25 -21.89
CA SER A 298 4.64 -1.02 -22.07
C SER A 298 5.35 -2.09 -21.25
N TYR A 299 4.64 -2.68 -20.30
CA TYR A 299 5.15 -3.73 -19.42
C TYR A 299 4.42 -5.04 -19.68
N ARG A 300 5.17 -6.13 -19.65
CA ARG A 300 4.64 -7.47 -19.67
C ARG A 300 5.17 -8.26 -18.48
N THR A 301 4.24 -8.78 -17.69
CA THR A 301 4.52 -9.65 -16.55
C THR A 301 4.07 -11.07 -16.88
N ASP A 302 4.99 -12.02 -16.75
CA ASP A 302 4.74 -13.45 -16.88
C ASP A 302 4.98 -14.11 -15.50
N ALA A 303 3.97 -14.80 -14.98
CA ALA A 303 4.13 -15.57 -13.75
C ALA A 303 3.44 -16.92 -13.84
N TRP A 304 4.03 -17.94 -13.18
CA TRP A 304 3.39 -19.23 -13.03
C TRP A 304 3.66 -19.83 -11.66
N LYS A 305 2.73 -20.65 -11.21
CA LYS A 305 2.84 -21.41 -9.96
C LYS A 305 2.30 -22.82 -10.14
N THR A 306 3.03 -23.80 -9.62
CA THR A 306 2.56 -25.18 -9.49
C THR A 306 2.48 -25.59 -8.04
N GLU A 307 1.43 -26.33 -7.69
CA GLU A 307 1.19 -26.86 -6.36
C GLU A 307 0.78 -28.32 -6.45
N ASN A 308 1.50 -29.23 -5.79
CA ASN A 308 1.19 -30.65 -5.75
C ASN A 308 0.97 -31.04 -4.31
N THR A 309 -0.25 -31.43 -3.97
CA THR A 309 -0.68 -31.68 -2.58
C THR A 309 -1.26 -33.07 -2.45
N LEU A 310 -0.72 -33.84 -1.53
CA LEU A 310 -1.26 -35.13 -1.07
C LEU A 310 -1.88 -34.93 0.30
N THR A 311 -3.16 -35.27 0.44
CA THR A 311 -3.88 -35.24 1.73
C THR A 311 -4.40 -36.62 2.08
N TYR A 312 -4.38 -36.92 3.37
CA TYR A 312 -5.03 -38.08 3.97
C TYR A 312 -5.86 -37.66 5.15
N ASP A 313 -7.14 -37.96 5.14
CA ASP A 313 -8.08 -37.66 6.22
C ASP A 313 -8.90 -38.92 6.55
N ASN A 314 -8.85 -39.38 7.81
CA ASN A 314 -9.61 -40.55 8.24
C ASN A 314 -9.96 -40.47 9.72
N THR A 315 -11.06 -41.13 10.09
CA THR A 315 -11.50 -41.28 11.50
C THR A 315 -11.50 -42.77 11.86
N PHE A 316 -10.78 -43.09 12.93
CA PHE A 316 -10.66 -44.45 13.46
C PHE A 316 -11.45 -44.57 14.74
N ASN A 317 -12.18 -45.67 14.89
CA ASN A 317 -13.00 -45.99 16.06
C ASN A 317 -13.95 -44.84 16.45
N ASP A 318 -14.44 -44.06 15.49
CA ASP A 318 -15.34 -42.91 15.67
C ASP A 318 -14.79 -41.78 16.59
N LYS A 319 -13.56 -41.91 17.08
CA LYS A 319 -12.95 -41.02 18.06
C LYS A 319 -11.64 -40.37 17.64
N HIS A 320 -10.84 -41.05 16.82
CA HIS A 320 -9.50 -40.60 16.45
C HIS A 320 -9.53 -40.11 15.03
N THR A 321 -9.60 -38.79 14.82
CA THR A 321 -9.51 -38.21 13.49
C THR A 321 -8.07 -37.77 13.23
N VAL A 322 -7.50 -38.27 12.14
CA VAL A 322 -6.14 -37.97 11.69
C VAL A 322 -6.22 -37.31 10.32
N GLY A 323 -5.61 -36.13 10.19
CA GLY A 323 -5.38 -35.45 8.93
C GLY A 323 -3.89 -35.29 8.68
N ALA A 324 -3.41 -35.64 7.48
CA ALA A 324 -2.05 -35.45 7.06
C ALA A 324 -2.02 -34.73 5.71
N LEU A 325 -1.09 -33.81 5.52
CA LEU A 325 -0.88 -33.11 4.27
C LEU A 325 0.62 -33.03 4.00
N PHE A 326 0.99 -33.33 2.75
CA PHE A 326 2.29 -33.01 2.20
C PHE A 326 2.09 -32.24 0.90
N SER A 327 2.77 -31.11 0.73
CA SER A 327 2.64 -30.28 -0.46
C SER A 327 4.00 -29.76 -0.93
N THR A 328 4.17 -29.66 -2.24
CA THR A 328 5.28 -28.96 -2.88
C THR A 328 4.75 -27.84 -3.72
N THR A 329 5.39 -26.67 -3.67
CA THR A 329 5.06 -25.56 -4.55
C THR A 329 6.31 -25.06 -5.25
N ALA A 330 6.14 -24.59 -6.49
CA ALA A 330 7.17 -23.84 -7.20
C ALA A 330 6.51 -22.69 -7.96
N ASP A 331 7.14 -21.54 -7.95
CA ASP A 331 6.67 -20.35 -8.64
C ASP A 331 7.80 -19.62 -9.36
N HIS A 332 7.40 -18.85 -10.35
CA HIS A 332 8.29 -18.02 -11.15
C HIS A 332 7.58 -16.71 -11.50
N TYR A 333 8.34 -15.61 -11.51
CA TYR A 333 7.92 -14.28 -11.88
C TYR A 333 8.99 -13.60 -12.72
N ALA A 334 8.57 -12.95 -13.81
CA ALA A 334 9.44 -12.07 -14.58
C ALA A 334 8.60 -10.92 -15.18
N MET A 335 9.11 -9.71 -15.11
CA MET A 335 8.54 -8.55 -15.77
C MET A 335 9.58 -7.94 -16.71
N ARG A 336 9.17 -7.64 -17.93
CA ARG A 336 9.99 -6.93 -18.91
C ARG A 336 9.21 -5.75 -19.46
N GLY A 337 9.89 -4.66 -19.72
CA GLY A 337 9.26 -3.45 -20.18
C GLY A 337 10.13 -2.63 -21.11
N LEU A 338 9.45 -1.77 -21.85
CA LEU A 338 10.02 -0.70 -22.65
C LEU A 338 9.38 0.61 -22.18
N GLU A 339 10.20 1.58 -21.87
CA GLU A 339 9.80 2.94 -21.54
C GLU A 339 10.47 3.92 -22.52
N VAL A 340 9.69 4.86 -23.04
CA VAL A 340 10.16 5.85 -23.98
C VAL A 340 9.61 7.21 -23.62
N ASP A 341 10.51 8.17 -23.43
CA ASP A 341 10.22 9.58 -23.28
C ASP A 341 10.40 10.30 -24.59
N GLY A 342 9.41 11.07 -25.01
CA GLY A 342 9.49 12.00 -26.14
C GLY A 342 9.34 13.45 -25.68
N LYS A 343 10.01 14.38 -26.34
CA LYS A 343 9.95 15.83 -26.06
C LYS A 343 9.90 16.62 -27.34
N ASP A 344 9.57 17.90 -27.19
CA ASP A 344 9.62 18.90 -28.28
C ASP A 344 8.69 18.58 -29.45
N PHE A 345 7.42 18.34 -29.14
CA PHE A 345 6.38 18.16 -30.15
C PHE A 345 6.01 19.53 -30.77
N ALA A 346 6.05 19.61 -32.09
CA ALA A 346 5.70 20.83 -32.80
C ALA A 346 4.18 21.15 -32.77
N ASP A 347 3.33 20.16 -32.56
CA ASP A 347 1.89 20.30 -32.48
C ASP A 347 1.36 19.32 -31.40
N GLU A 348 0.48 19.82 -30.54
CA GLU A 348 -0.08 19.10 -29.39
C GLU A 348 -1.45 18.44 -29.68
N SER A 349 -1.91 18.46 -30.94
CA SER A 349 -3.15 17.80 -31.31
C SER A 349 -3.13 16.31 -30.95
N SER A 350 -4.23 15.80 -30.43
CA SER A 350 -4.31 14.43 -29.90
C SER A 350 -3.89 13.32 -30.89
N TYR A 351 -4.09 13.56 -32.19
CA TYR A 351 -3.67 12.65 -33.27
C TYR A 351 -2.18 12.72 -33.60
N LEU A 352 -1.43 13.71 -33.07
CA LEU A 352 0.03 13.84 -33.20
C LEU A 352 0.79 13.52 -31.89
N GLN A 353 0.10 13.14 -30.82
CA GLN A 353 0.72 12.74 -29.57
C GLN A 353 1.28 11.31 -29.63
N TYR A 354 2.21 11.08 -30.55
CA TYR A 354 2.92 9.81 -30.73
C TYR A 354 4.43 10.07 -30.84
N LEU A 355 5.24 9.15 -30.30
CA LEU A 355 6.71 9.27 -30.25
C LEU A 355 7.35 9.57 -31.62
N SER A 356 6.74 9.16 -32.72
CA SER A 356 7.19 9.45 -34.09
C SER A 356 7.15 10.94 -34.45
N TYR A 357 6.45 11.77 -33.69
CA TYR A 357 6.34 13.21 -33.89
C TYR A 357 7.15 14.02 -32.85
N ALA A 358 7.84 13.34 -31.93
CA ALA A 358 8.71 14.00 -30.96
C ALA A 358 9.99 14.51 -31.64
N GLY A 359 10.45 15.69 -31.26
CA GLY A 359 11.73 16.25 -31.70
C GLY A 359 12.92 15.45 -31.14
N SER A 360 12.78 14.87 -29.95
CA SER A 360 13.77 14.00 -29.34
C SER A 360 13.11 12.86 -28.57
N THR A 361 13.79 11.69 -28.51
CA THR A 361 13.31 10.53 -27.75
C THR A 361 14.44 9.91 -26.95
N THR A 362 14.11 9.39 -25.75
CA THR A 362 14.99 8.57 -24.92
C THR A 362 14.25 7.28 -24.58
N ALA A 363 14.89 6.14 -24.82
CA ALA A 363 14.28 4.84 -24.58
C ALA A 363 15.15 3.96 -23.70
N TYR A 364 14.52 3.17 -22.82
CA TYR A 364 15.16 2.14 -22.04
C TYR A 364 14.25 0.92 -21.95
N ASP A 365 14.87 -0.24 -22.12
CA ASP A 365 14.24 -1.51 -21.82
C ASP A 365 14.81 -2.08 -20.51
N PHE A 366 14.05 -2.92 -19.85
CA PHE A 366 14.48 -3.54 -18.62
C PHE A 366 13.82 -4.91 -18.42
N LEU A 367 14.51 -5.72 -17.62
CA LEU A 367 14.03 -6.99 -17.09
C LEU A 367 14.08 -6.94 -15.57
N THR A 368 12.93 -7.12 -14.93
CA THR A 368 12.82 -7.32 -13.48
C THR A 368 12.61 -8.80 -13.18
N GLY A 369 13.44 -9.38 -12.36
CA GLY A 369 13.53 -10.84 -12.18
C GLY A 369 14.56 -11.45 -13.15
N PRO A 370 14.47 -12.77 -13.48
CA PRO A 370 13.47 -13.70 -12.95
C PRO A 370 13.62 -13.98 -11.46
N ASP A 371 12.51 -14.15 -10.76
CA ASP A 371 12.47 -14.67 -9.41
C ASP A 371 11.81 -16.04 -9.39
N ALA A 372 12.38 -16.98 -8.67
CA ALA A 372 11.89 -18.34 -8.59
C ALA A 372 11.99 -18.86 -7.15
N ASN A 373 10.92 -19.43 -6.66
CA ASN A 373 10.83 -19.94 -5.31
C ASN A 373 10.31 -21.38 -5.31
N VAL A 374 10.73 -22.16 -4.32
CA VAL A 374 10.26 -23.53 -4.09
C VAL A 374 9.93 -23.70 -2.64
N SER A 375 8.83 -24.42 -2.33
CA SER A 375 8.45 -24.71 -0.96
C SER A 375 8.09 -26.17 -0.75
N LEU A 376 8.39 -26.66 0.45
CA LEU A 376 7.98 -27.97 0.97
C LEU A 376 7.12 -27.74 2.21
N ILE A 377 5.95 -28.39 2.28
CA ILE A 377 4.98 -28.19 3.35
C ILE A 377 4.56 -29.55 3.89
N GLY A 378 4.66 -29.73 5.20
CA GLY A 378 4.12 -30.87 5.93
C GLY A 378 3.16 -30.40 7.02
N ARG A 379 2.01 -31.09 7.18
CA ARG A 379 1.05 -30.83 8.26
C ARG A 379 0.46 -32.12 8.76
N LEU A 380 0.36 -32.26 10.08
CA LEU A 380 -0.35 -33.32 10.79
C LEU A 380 -1.39 -32.68 11.70
N ALA A 381 -2.61 -33.14 11.60
CA ALA A 381 -3.71 -32.75 12.45
C ALA A 381 -4.28 -34.01 13.13
N TYR A 382 -4.54 -33.91 14.42
CA TYR A 382 -5.15 -34.98 15.22
C TYR A 382 -6.26 -34.41 16.08
N SER A 383 -7.40 -35.08 16.13
CA SER A 383 -8.40 -34.79 17.12
C SER A 383 -8.90 -36.10 17.80
N TYR A 384 -9.22 -35.97 19.09
CA TYR A 384 -9.77 -37.07 19.88
C TYR A 384 -11.14 -36.70 20.40
N ASP A 385 -12.13 -37.50 20.02
CA ASP A 385 -13.52 -37.50 20.52
C ASP A 385 -14.19 -36.11 20.50
N ASP A 386 -13.84 -35.29 19.47
CA ASP A 386 -14.27 -33.87 19.32
C ASP A 386 -14.00 -33.01 20.58
N ARG A 387 -13.00 -33.38 21.40
CA ARG A 387 -12.61 -32.69 22.64
C ARG A 387 -11.23 -32.02 22.52
N TYR A 388 -10.24 -32.80 22.10
CA TYR A 388 -8.84 -32.34 22.02
C TYR A 388 -8.41 -32.26 20.57
N PHE A 389 -7.77 -31.18 20.22
CA PHE A 389 -7.29 -30.91 18.86
C PHE A 389 -5.83 -30.50 18.93
N LEU A 390 -5.00 -31.11 18.09
CA LEU A 390 -3.59 -30.81 17.97
C LEU A 390 -3.24 -30.72 16.48
N THR A 391 -2.56 -29.65 16.05
CA THR A 391 -2.02 -29.56 14.69
C THR A 391 -0.57 -29.12 14.76
N ALA A 392 0.31 -29.82 14.04
CA ALA A 392 1.68 -29.45 13.82
C ALA A 392 1.90 -29.24 12.32
N SER A 393 2.54 -28.17 11.94
CA SER A 393 2.96 -27.92 10.56
C SER A 393 4.42 -27.46 10.48
N TRP A 394 5.03 -27.79 9.37
CA TRP A 394 6.36 -27.35 9.03
C TRP A 394 6.38 -26.94 7.56
N ARG A 395 7.03 -25.83 7.29
CA ARG A 395 7.25 -25.33 5.94
C ARG A 395 8.71 -24.94 5.77
N ARG A 396 9.30 -25.33 4.64
CA ARG A 396 10.58 -24.84 4.19
C ARG A 396 10.40 -24.12 2.86
N ASP A 397 10.83 -22.88 2.81
CA ASP A 397 10.83 -22.06 1.61
C ASP A 397 12.25 -21.79 1.13
N TYR A 398 12.48 -21.94 -0.15
CA TYR A 398 13.70 -21.55 -0.85
C TYR A 398 13.39 -20.35 -1.72
N ALA A 399 14.14 -19.25 -1.55
CA ALA A 399 13.92 -17.98 -2.28
C ALA A 399 15.08 -17.68 -3.22
N GLY A 400 14.76 -17.45 -4.49
CA GLY A 400 15.73 -17.08 -5.53
C GLY A 400 16.47 -15.78 -5.24
N ARG A 401 15.88 -14.85 -4.51
CA ARG A 401 16.46 -13.53 -4.18
C ARG A 401 17.58 -13.61 -3.13
N LEU A 402 17.55 -14.56 -2.23
CA LEU A 402 18.56 -14.70 -1.18
C LEU A 402 19.86 -15.33 -1.67
N PRO A 403 20.99 -15.07 -1.02
CA PRO A 403 22.26 -15.73 -1.29
C PRO A 403 22.13 -17.25 -1.20
N LYS A 404 22.86 -17.99 -2.04
CA LYS A 404 22.72 -19.43 -2.21
C LYS A 404 22.81 -20.23 -0.89
N ASP A 405 23.69 -19.82 0.01
CA ASP A 405 23.94 -20.53 1.27
C ASP A 405 22.90 -20.18 2.37
N ASN A 406 22.11 -19.12 2.17
CA ASN A 406 21.10 -18.61 3.11
C ASN A 406 19.72 -18.47 2.45
N ASN A 407 19.47 -19.17 1.32
CA ASN A 407 18.25 -18.99 0.54
C ASN A 407 17.03 -19.75 1.07
N TYR A 408 17.17 -20.54 2.12
CA TYR A 408 16.05 -21.25 2.72
C TYR A 408 15.70 -20.73 4.12
N GLY A 409 14.43 -20.91 4.50
CA GLY A 409 13.91 -20.66 5.84
C GLY A 409 12.98 -21.78 6.29
N ASP A 410 13.04 -22.13 7.58
CA ASP A 410 12.16 -23.12 8.20
C ASP A 410 11.12 -22.43 9.10
N PHE A 411 9.84 -22.72 8.86
CA PHE A 411 8.71 -22.08 9.51
C PHE A 411 7.80 -23.13 10.16
N PRO A 412 8.11 -23.56 11.39
CA PRO A 412 7.27 -24.47 12.16
C PRO A 412 6.07 -23.74 12.76
N ALA A 413 4.96 -24.47 12.94
CA ALA A 413 3.81 -23.99 13.71
C ALA A 413 3.10 -25.12 14.43
N LEU A 414 2.52 -24.80 15.59
CA LEU A 414 1.80 -25.71 16.47
C LEU A 414 0.51 -25.06 16.95
N THR A 415 -0.61 -25.78 16.90
CA THR A 415 -1.87 -25.33 17.49
C THR A 415 -2.46 -26.43 18.37
N ALA A 416 -3.04 -26.03 19.48
CA ALA A 416 -3.78 -26.94 20.37
C ALA A 416 -5.10 -26.27 20.74
N ALA A 417 -6.15 -27.09 20.87
CA ALA A 417 -7.43 -26.62 21.40
C ALA A 417 -8.11 -27.71 22.24
N TRP A 418 -8.86 -27.24 23.22
CA TRP A 418 -9.66 -28.07 24.10
C TRP A 418 -11.11 -27.57 24.15
N LYS A 419 -12.03 -28.40 23.71
CA LYS A 419 -13.47 -28.14 23.74
C LYS A 419 -14.05 -28.64 25.07
N ILE A 420 -13.98 -27.74 26.06
CA ILE A 420 -14.36 -28.06 27.45
C ILE A 420 -15.83 -28.44 27.53
N SER A 421 -16.69 -27.83 26.70
CA SER A 421 -18.11 -28.12 26.66
C SER A 421 -18.46 -29.58 26.29
N ASN A 422 -17.51 -30.34 25.70
CA ASN A 422 -17.72 -31.74 25.35
C ASN A 422 -17.21 -32.70 26.42
N GLU A 423 -16.71 -32.21 27.56
CA GLU A 423 -16.25 -33.05 28.65
C GLU A 423 -17.42 -33.56 29.50
N ALA A 424 -17.29 -34.79 30.02
CA ALA A 424 -18.32 -35.41 30.86
C ALA A 424 -18.62 -34.65 32.16
N PHE A 425 -17.69 -33.86 32.66
CA PHE A 425 -17.88 -33.00 33.83
C PHE A 425 -18.58 -31.67 33.53
N PHE A 426 -18.69 -31.30 32.23
CA PHE A 426 -19.33 -30.05 31.87
C PHE A 426 -20.86 -30.24 31.89
N PRO A 427 -21.60 -29.42 32.66
CA PRO A 427 -23.03 -29.60 32.77
C PRO A 427 -23.75 -29.24 31.48
N GLU A 428 -24.64 -30.11 31.02
CA GLU A 428 -25.59 -29.74 29.96
C GLU A 428 -26.50 -28.62 30.45
N ASN A 429 -26.50 -27.50 29.73
CA ASN A 429 -27.33 -26.34 30.05
C ASN A 429 -27.64 -25.53 28.80
N ASP A 430 -28.69 -24.72 28.86
CA ASP A 430 -29.16 -23.88 27.76
C ASP A 430 -28.39 -22.56 27.67
N VAL A 431 -27.47 -22.29 28.60
CA VAL A 431 -26.73 -21.01 28.65
C VAL A 431 -25.42 -21.10 27.90
N VAL A 432 -24.60 -22.11 28.16
CA VAL A 432 -23.29 -22.30 27.51
C VAL A 432 -23.34 -23.50 26.59
N ASN A 433 -23.34 -23.28 25.28
CA ASN A 433 -23.43 -24.34 24.27
C ASN A 433 -22.05 -24.76 23.76
N LEU A 434 -21.08 -23.85 23.76
CA LEU A 434 -19.69 -24.07 23.41
C LEU A 434 -18.80 -23.32 24.40
N LEU A 435 -17.80 -23.99 24.95
CA LEU A 435 -16.64 -23.40 25.59
C LEU A 435 -15.41 -24.12 25.06
N LYS A 436 -14.58 -23.38 24.32
CA LYS A 436 -13.34 -23.88 23.71
C LYS A 436 -12.19 -22.95 24.03
N VAL A 437 -11.11 -23.49 24.53
CA VAL A 437 -9.84 -22.77 24.71
C VAL A 437 -8.88 -23.22 23.63
N ARG A 438 -8.12 -22.29 23.09
CA ARG A 438 -7.13 -22.53 22.04
C ARG A 438 -5.83 -21.80 22.31
N ALA A 439 -4.74 -22.42 21.88
CA ALA A 439 -3.40 -21.84 21.91
C ALA A 439 -2.70 -22.12 20.58
N SER A 440 -1.97 -21.17 20.09
CA SER A 440 -1.14 -21.36 18.90
C SER A 440 0.24 -20.70 19.05
N TRP A 441 1.20 -21.26 18.35
CA TRP A 441 2.53 -20.72 18.16
C TRP A 441 2.98 -21.00 16.73
N GLY A 442 3.62 -20.03 16.09
CA GLY A 442 4.14 -20.25 14.76
C GLY A 442 5.16 -19.19 14.34
N ARG A 443 5.93 -19.57 13.34
CA ARG A 443 6.86 -18.70 12.64
C ARG A 443 6.48 -18.54 11.18
N VAL A 444 6.68 -17.34 10.63
CA VAL A 444 6.55 -17.02 9.20
C VAL A 444 7.70 -16.14 8.77
N GLY A 445 8.16 -16.30 7.53
CA GLY A 445 9.21 -15.49 6.94
C GLY A 445 8.68 -14.28 6.19
N ASN A 446 9.57 -13.36 5.85
CA ASN A 446 9.30 -12.22 4.96
C ASN A 446 10.55 -11.86 4.17
N LEU A 447 10.36 -11.44 2.91
CA LEU A 447 11.40 -10.94 1.99
C LEU A 447 11.02 -9.61 1.35
N GLY A 448 9.94 -8.95 1.84
CA GLY A 448 9.29 -7.82 1.17
C GLY A 448 10.19 -6.65 0.80
N SER A 449 11.25 -6.41 1.58
CA SER A 449 12.22 -5.33 1.34
C SER A 449 13.34 -5.68 0.35
N ILE A 450 13.42 -6.95 -0.11
CA ILE A 450 14.42 -7.36 -1.10
C ILE A 450 13.83 -7.24 -2.50
N GLY A 451 14.35 -6.31 -3.30
CA GLY A 451 13.96 -6.17 -4.71
C GLY A 451 14.27 -7.41 -5.56
N TYR A 452 13.51 -7.61 -6.61
CA TYR A 452 13.71 -8.74 -7.56
C TYR A 452 15.11 -8.74 -8.20
N ASN A 453 15.68 -7.57 -8.40
CA ASN A 453 16.99 -7.39 -9.02
C ASN A 453 18.15 -7.30 -8.01
N TYR A 454 17.93 -7.64 -6.75
CA TYR A 454 18.93 -7.49 -5.70
C TYR A 454 20.27 -8.19 -6.04
N LYS A 455 20.23 -9.35 -6.72
CA LYS A 455 21.43 -10.09 -7.14
C LYS A 455 22.07 -9.55 -8.42
N SER A 456 21.41 -8.64 -9.11
CA SER A 456 21.90 -8.08 -10.37
C SER A 456 22.67 -6.80 -10.08
N ALA A 457 23.99 -6.91 -9.94
CA ALA A 457 24.84 -5.72 -9.92
C ALA A 457 24.78 -5.07 -11.31
N VAL A 458 24.06 -3.98 -11.46
CA VAL A 458 23.92 -3.27 -12.72
C VAL A 458 24.95 -2.14 -12.75
N LEU A 459 25.82 -2.19 -13.74
CA LEU A 459 26.66 -1.04 -14.09
C LEU A 459 25.81 -0.05 -14.83
N LYS A 460 25.65 1.15 -14.30
CA LYS A 460 25.02 2.27 -14.98
C LYS A 460 26.05 3.36 -15.34
N LYS A 461 25.74 4.14 -16.34
CA LYS A 461 26.46 5.39 -16.60
C LYS A 461 26.30 6.30 -15.38
N SER A 462 27.38 6.85 -14.85
CA SER A 462 27.35 7.73 -13.69
C SER A 462 26.57 9.00 -13.97
N SER A 463 25.76 9.45 -12.99
CA SER A 463 25.16 10.78 -13.01
C SER A 463 26.21 11.87 -12.69
N TRP A 464 25.87 13.12 -12.93
CA TRP A 464 26.77 14.27 -12.62
C TRP A 464 27.27 14.26 -11.18
N SER A 465 26.47 13.84 -10.23
CA SER A 465 26.81 13.80 -8.80
C SER A 465 27.74 12.63 -8.42
N GLU A 466 27.84 11.61 -9.28
CA GLU A 466 28.63 10.37 -9.05
C GLU A 466 29.93 10.35 -9.89
N GLN A 467 30.15 11.37 -10.73
CA GLN A 467 31.34 11.41 -11.61
C GLN A 467 32.62 11.70 -10.82
N ALA A 468 33.54 10.75 -10.82
CA ALA A 468 34.92 11.05 -10.48
C ALA A 468 35.52 11.89 -11.61
N GLN A 469 35.85 13.13 -11.33
CA GLN A 469 36.55 13.99 -12.31
C GLN A 469 37.99 13.52 -12.40
N TYR A 470 38.27 12.66 -13.36
CA TYR A 470 39.63 12.33 -13.79
C TYR A 470 39.81 12.88 -15.20
N GLY A 471 40.65 13.86 -15.38
CA GLY A 471 41.01 14.34 -16.69
C GLY A 471 41.97 15.53 -16.67
N PRO A 472 42.71 15.80 -17.75
CA PRO A 472 43.51 17.01 -17.87
C PRO A 472 42.61 18.24 -17.85
N GLU A 473 43.13 19.37 -17.46
CA GLU A 473 42.47 20.71 -17.31
C GLU A 473 41.59 21.17 -18.48
N SER A 474 41.47 20.39 -19.54
CA SER A 474 40.70 20.71 -20.77
C SER A 474 39.19 20.38 -20.69
N GLY A 475 38.62 20.06 -19.51
CA GLY A 475 37.16 19.96 -19.32
C GLY A 475 36.49 18.73 -19.93
N LYS A 476 37.21 17.71 -20.37
CA LYS A 476 36.64 16.41 -20.78
C LYS A 476 36.43 15.55 -19.59
N VAL A 477 35.16 15.41 -19.20
CA VAL A 477 34.73 14.43 -18.18
C VAL A 477 34.74 13.04 -18.82
N TRP A 478 35.49 12.10 -18.25
CA TRP A 478 35.40 10.70 -18.64
C TRP A 478 34.10 10.12 -18.09
N GLU A 479 33.30 9.53 -18.97
CA GLU A 479 32.07 8.83 -18.57
C GLU A 479 32.47 7.56 -17.82
N ASN A 480 32.18 7.51 -16.53
CA ASN A 480 32.41 6.32 -15.70
C ASN A 480 31.10 5.53 -15.56
N PHE A 481 31.27 4.21 -15.44
CA PHE A 481 30.19 3.33 -15.01
C PHE A 481 30.36 3.05 -13.52
N VAL A 482 29.27 3.17 -12.79
CA VAL A 482 29.19 2.90 -11.36
C VAL A 482 28.19 1.80 -11.10
N TYR A 483 28.36 1.05 -10.02
CA TYR A 483 27.36 0.12 -9.57
C TYR A 483 26.12 0.90 -9.10
N ASN A 484 24.94 0.42 -9.50
CA ASN A 484 23.68 1.01 -9.07
C ASN A 484 23.03 0.14 -8.00
N GLY A 485 22.75 0.73 -6.85
CA GLY A 485 21.99 0.11 -5.78
C GLY A 485 22.81 -0.26 -4.54
N VAL A 486 22.35 -1.27 -3.83
CA VAL A 486 22.96 -1.72 -2.58
C VAL A 486 23.96 -2.85 -2.80
N ALA A 487 24.98 -2.92 -1.95
CA ALA A 487 25.96 -4.01 -1.99
C ALA A 487 25.29 -5.36 -1.67
N LEU A 488 25.79 -6.42 -2.32
CA LEU A 488 25.36 -7.78 -2.01
C LEU A 488 25.88 -8.21 -0.65
N ASN A 489 24.99 -8.64 0.23
CA ASN A 489 25.34 -9.23 1.51
C ASN A 489 25.24 -10.77 1.43
N PRO A 490 26.37 -11.51 1.50
CA PRO A 490 26.35 -12.96 1.43
C PRO A 490 25.67 -13.63 2.63
N ASN A 491 25.51 -12.89 3.74
CA ASN A 491 24.88 -13.37 4.97
C ASN A 491 23.40 -12.99 5.09
N LEU A 492 22.83 -12.33 4.07
CA LEU A 492 21.42 -11.93 4.10
C LEU A 492 20.53 -13.16 4.18
N THR A 493 19.58 -13.14 5.10
CA THR A 493 18.62 -14.21 5.33
C THR A 493 17.21 -13.66 5.54
N TRP A 494 16.26 -14.52 5.84
CA TRP A 494 14.86 -14.20 6.05
C TRP A 494 14.64 -13.28 7.26
N GLU A 495 13.80 -12.28 7.10
CA GLU A 495 13.10 -11.67 8.21
C GLU A 495 12.10 -12.67 8.78
N THR A 496 11.96 -12.77 10.08
CA THR A 496 11.11 -13.76 10.73
C THR A 496 10.15 -13.12 11.72
N SER A 497 8.86 -13.46 11.58
CA SER A 497 7.83 -13.17 12.58
C SER A 497 7.50 -14.44 13.37
N GLU A 498 7.52 -14.35 14.68
CA GLU A 498 7.11 -15.37 15.64
C GLU A 498 5.92 -14.86 16.45
N GLN A 499 4.87 -15.66 16.58
CA GLN A 499 3.67 -15.26 17.27
C GLN A 499 3.14 -16.36 18.19
N TRP A 500 2.67 -15.95 19.37
CA TRP A 500 1.90 -16.73 20.30
C TRP A 500 0.49 -16.16 20.39
N ASP A 501 -0.50 -17.04 20.40
CA ASP A 501 -1.90 -16.66 20.58
C ASP A 501 -2.56 -17.56 21.62
N LEU A 502 -3.41 -16.94 22.44
CA LEU A 502 -4.31 -17.62 23.37
C LEU A 502 -5.73 -17.11 23.10
N GLY A 503 -6.67 -18.01 22.88
CA GLY A 503 -8.04 -17.65 22.55
C GLY A 503 -9.09 -18.47 23.31
N ILE A 504 -10.26 -17.86 23.43
CA ILE A 504 -11.47 -18.48 24.00
C ILE A 504 -12.61 -18.28 23.01
N ASP A 505 -13.27 -19.36 22.60
CA ASP A 505 -14.50 -19.32 21.83
C ASP A 505 -15.66 -19.75 22.76
N LEU A 506 -16.72 -18.94 22.80
CA LEU A 506 -17.87 -19.11 23.65
C LEU A 506 -19.16 -18.89 22.85
N ASP A 507 -20.01 -19.94 22.80
CA ASP A 507 -21.37 -19.82 22.28
C ASP A 507 -22.36 -20.00 23.41
N MET A 508 -23.35 -19.10 23.48
CA MET A 508 -24.32 -19.05 24.57
C MET A 508 -25.75 -18.88 24.07
N PHE A 509 -26.70 -19.21 24.94
CA PHE A 509 -28.14 -19.02 24.75
C PHE A 509 -28.66 -19.67 23.46
N ASN A 510 -28.38 -20.98 23.30
CA ASN A 510 -28.70 -21.73 22.08
C ASN A 510 -28.08 -21.12 20.82
N ASN A 511 -26.77 -20.75 20.89
CA ASN A 511 -25.96 -20.13 19.84
C ASN A 511 -26.50 -18.77 19.37
N ARG A 512 -27.26 -18.06 20.22
CA ARG A 512 -27.65 -16.67 19.92
C ARG A 512 -26.53 -15.70 20.13
N LEU A 513 -25.74 -15.86 21.18
CA LEU A 513 -24.54 -15.07 21.46
C LEU A 513 -23.30 -15.90 21.09
N ASN A 514 -22.45 -15.37 20.22
CA ASN A 514 -21.13 -15.92 19.92
C ASN A 514 -20.06 -14.88 20.33
N VAL A 515 -19.07 -15.32 21.09
CA VAL A 515 -17.95 -14.48 21.58
C VAL A 515 -16.64 -15.18 21.25
N ALA A 516 -15.70 -14.44 20.66
CA ALA A 516 -14.32 -14.85 20.51
C ALA A 516 -13.41 -13.80 21.15
N LEU A 517 -12.51 -14.23 22.02
CA LEU A 517 -11.53 -13.41 22.71
C LEU A 517 -10.15 -13.95 22.41
N ASP A 518 -9.23 -13.06 22.02
CA ASP A 518 -7.86 -13.42 21.68
C ASP A 518 -6.86 -12.49 22.34
N TYR A 519 -5.79 -13.05 22.85
CA TYR A 519 -4.57 -12.33 23.22
C TYR A 519 -3.42 -12.84 22.36
N PHE A 520 -2.66 -11.92 21.77
CA PHE A 520 -1.50 -12.27 20.96
C PHE A 520 -0.24 -11.52 21.38
N ASP A 521 0.90 -12.15 21.13
CA ASP A 521 2.23 -11.59 21.28
C ASP A 521 3.05 -11.95 20.03
N LYS A 522 3.29 -10.96 19.16
CA LYS A 522 3.99 -11.11 17.91
C LYS A 522 5.33 -10.36 17.96
N ARG A 523 6.39 -11.06 17.65
CA ARG A 523 7.75 -10.57 17.56
C ARG A 523 8.25 -10.72 16.13
N THR A 524 8.71 -9.65 15.49
CA THR A 524 9.37 -9.69 14.20
C THR A 524 10.83 -9.29 14.39
N PHE A 525 11.75 -10.16 14.01
CA PHE A 525 13.19 -10.00 14.23
C PHE A 525 13.98 -10.33 12.95
N ASN A 526 15.28 -10.02 12.95
CA ASN A 526 16.10 -10.05 11.73
C ASN A 526 15.49 -9.19 10.63
N LEU A 527 14.98 -8.01 10.97
CA LEU A 527 14.40 -7.10 9.99
C LEU A 527 15.40 -6.82 8.88
N ILE A 528 14.94 -6.88 7.64
CA ILE A 528 15.77 -6.58 6.48
C ILE A 528 15.76 -5.08 6.25
N GLN A 529 16.91 -4.46 6.41
CA GLN A 529 17.09 -3.01 6.33
C GLN A 529 18.30 -2.64 5.51
N GLU A 530 18.23 -1.51 4.83
CA GLU A 530 19.40 -0.91 4.22
C GLU A 530 20.22 -0.17 5.28
N GLN A 531 21.45 -0.61 5.46
CA GLN A 531 22.43 0.08 6.26
C GLN A 531 23.28 0.96 5.35
N THR A 532 23.20 2.28 5.54
CA THR A 532 24.05 3.24 4.83
C THR A 532 25.51 2.97 5.16
N MET A 533 26.34 2.88 4.13
CA MET A 533 27.78 2.66 4.24
C MET A 533 28.51 3.95 3.91
N ASN A 534 29.52 4.30 4.71
CA ASN A 534 30.38 5.46 4.46
C ASN A 534 31.40 5.15 3.33
N TRP A 535 30.89 4.74 2.18
CA TRP A 535 31.71 4.53 1.00
C TRP A 535 31.79 5.80 0.14
N PRO A 536 32.89 5.99 -0.61
CA PRO A 536 32.96 7.10 -1.55
C PRO A 536 31.81 7.01 -2.57
N ASN A 537 31.11 8.11 -2.80
CA ASN A 537 29.99 8.20 -3.78
C ASN A 537 30.41 7.76 -5.19
N THR A 538 31.71 7.81 -5.50
CA THR A 538 32.28 7.36 -6.77
C THR A 538 32.10 5.86 -7.06
N ILE A 539 31.73 5.05 -6.05
CA ILE A 539 31.47 3.62 -6.23
C ILE A 539 30.00 3.41 -6.66
N GLY A 540 29.09 4.35 -6.38
CA GLY A 540 27.68 4.26 -6.70
C GLY A 540 26.89 3.28 -5.81
N ILE A 541 27.46 2.81 -4.71
CA ILE A 541 26.81 1.94 -3.72
C ILE A 541 26.45 2.79 -2.51
N SER A 542 25.15 2.90 -2.23
CA SER A 542 24.60 3.69 -1.12
C SER A 542 24.61 2.95 0.21
N GLY A 543 24.45 1.64 0.18
CA GLY A 543 24.34 0.82 1.38
C GLY A 543 24.40 -0.67 1.14
N MET A 544 24.04 -1.43 2.14
CA MET A 544 23.94 -2.89 2.09
C MET A 544 22.73 -3.36 2.88
N LEU A 545 21.97 -4.32 2.34
CA LEU A 545 20.87 -4.94 3.09
C LEU A 545 21.45 -5.85 4.19
N VAL A 546 20.96 -5.66 5.41
CA VAL A 546 21.40 -6.45 6.58
C VAL A 546 20.19 -6.91 7.38
N ASN A 547 20.34 -8.02 8.10
CA ASN A 547 19.34 -8.49 9.04
C ASN A 547 19.63 -7.92 10.42
N GLN A 548 18.83 -6.95 10.88
CA GLN A 548 18.99 -6.32 12.19
C GLN A 548 17.69 -5.74 12.71
N GLY A 549 17.60 -5.65 14.04
CA GLY A 549 16.44 -5.04 14.69
C GLY A 549 15.31 -6.01 14.99
N GLU A 550 14.43 -5.56 15.89
CA GLU A 550 13.28 -6.31 16.39
C GLU A 550 12.12 -5.38 16.73
N ILE A 551 10.93 -5.75 16.29
CA ILE A 551 9.66 -5.08 16.62
C ILE A 551 8.74 -6.07 17.31
N ARG A 552 8.03 -5.62 18.33
CA ARG A 552 7.05 -6.43 19.06
C ARG A 552 5.67 -5.79 19.07
N ASN A 553 4.67 -6.58 18.72
CA ASN A 553 3.26 -6.20 18.78
C ASN A 553 2.53 -7.11 19.75
N ARG A 554 1.84 -6.55 20.73
CA ARG A 554 1.00 -7.25 21.67
C ARG A 554 -0.39 -6.68 21.63
N GLY A 555 -1.38 -7.52 21.74
CA GLY A 555 -2.73 -7.02 21.68
C GLY A 555 -3.77 -7.99 22.21
N PHE A 556 -4.96 -7.43 22.31
CA PHE A 556 -6.16 -8.14 22.67
C PHE A 556 -7.21 -7.86 21.59
N GLU A 557 -7.88 -8.90 21.13
CA GLU A 557 -9.00 -8.83 20.20
C GLU A 557 -10.24 -9.45 20.80
N ALA A 558 -11.39 -8.83 20.57
CA ALA A 558 -12.68 -9.32 20.98
C ALA A 558 -13.66 -9.20 19.80
N GLN A 559 -14.37 -10.27 19.52
CA GLN A 559 -15.48 -10.28 18.58
C GLN A 559 -16.71 -10.81 19.29
N MET A 560 -17.85 -10.14 19.11
CA MET A 560 -19.12 -10.54 19.66
C MET A 560 -20.21 -10.42 18.60
N SER A 561 -21.07 -11.40 18.53
CA SER A 561 -22.25 -11.33 17.67
C SER A 561 -23.48 -11.91 18.39
N TRP A 562 -24.61 -11.25 18.17
CA TRP A 562 -25.90 -11.68 18.66
C TRP A 562 -26.88 -11.85 17.50
N LYS A 563 -27.55 -12.98 17.43
CA LYS A 563 -28.61 -13.27 16.46
C LYS A 563 -29.85 -13.78 17.18
N ASP A 564 -31.01 -13.24 16.85
CA ASP A 564 -32.29 -13.71 17.43
C ASP A 564 -33.44 -13.51 16.46
N LYS A 565 -34.56 -14.13 16.75
CA LYS A 565 -35.82 -13.99 16.03
C LYS A 565 -36.85 -13.33 16.95
N ILE A 566 -37.42 -12.21 16.52
CA ILE A 566 -38.52 -11.56 17.20
C ILE A 566 -39.78 -12.41 17.02
N ASN A 567 -39.99 -12.93 15.81
CA ASN A 567 -41.06 -13.84 15.43
C ASN A 567 -40.68 -14.63 14.16
N LYS A 568 -41.61 -15.37 13.57
CA LYS A 568 -41.35 -16.17 12.35
C LYS A 568 -40.92 -15.35 11.12
N ASP A 569 -41.28 -14.07 11.07
CA ASP A 569 -41.08 -13.18 9.91
C ASP A 569 -39.89 -12.20 10.14
N TRP A 570 -39.52 -11.96 11.39
CA TRP A 570 -38.50 -10.98 11.76
C TRP A 570 -37.34 -11.64 12.50
N SER A 571 -36.16 -11.47 11.96
CA SER A 571 -34.90 -11.83 12.62
C SER A 571 -33.93 -10.66 12.58
N TYR A 572 -33.05 -10.59 13.56
CA TYR A 572 -32.01 -9.56 13.60
C TYR A 572 -30.66 -10.16 13.97
N PHE A 573 -29.63 -9.48 13.52
CA PHE A 573 -28.22 -9.82 13.77
C PHE A 573 -27.47 -8.54 14.09
N VAL A 574 -26.72 -8.56 15.20
CA VAL A 574 -25.84 -7.45 15.61
C VAL A 574 -24.46 -8.03 15.86
N SER A 575 -23.42 -7.41 15.33
CA SER A 575 -22.04 -7.81 15.60
C SER A 575 -21.15 -6.61 15.84
N GLY A 576 -20.14 -6.78 16.68
CA GLY A 576 -19.10 -5.81 16.95
C GLY A 576 -17.77 -6.50 17.15
N ASN A 577 -16.69 -5.77 16.84
CA ASN A 577 -15.33 -6.18 17.15
C ASN A 577 -14.58 -5.04 17.83
N PHE A 578 -13.62 -5.41 18.64
CA PHE A 578 -12.72 -4.50 19.32
C PHE A 578 -11.30 -5.07 19.25
N SER A 579 -10.32 -4.23 18.94
CA SER A 579 -8.91 -4.60 19.00
C SER A 579 -8.10 -3.49 19.66
N TYR A 580 -7.16 -3.91 20.51
CA TYR A 580 -6.16 -3.04 21.10
C TYR A 580 -4.77 -3.60 20.85
N ILE A 581 -3.92 -2.81 20.19
CA ILE A 581 -2.58 -3.23 19.79
C ILE A 581 -1.55 -2.24 20.32
N LYS A 582 -0.53 -2.74 20.98
CA LYS A 582 0.63 -1.97 21.43
C LYS A 582 1.86 -2.39 20.62
N ASN A 583 2.34 -1.48 19.77
CA ASN A 583 3.59 -1.63 19.04
C ASN A 583 4.78 -1.11 19.86
N LYS A 584 5.93 -1.77 19.77
CA LYS A 584 7.18 -1.35 20.39
C LYS A 584 8.37 -1.85 19.60
N VAL A 585 9.32 -0.98 19.33
CA VAL A 585 10.66 -1.35 18.83
C VAL A 585 11.48 -1.90 20.01
N SER A 586 11.74 -3.20 20.01
CA SER A 586 12.49 -3.89 21.07
C SER A 586 13.99 -3.71 20.88
N ASP A 587 14.44 -3.76 19.63
CA ASP A 587 15.83 -3.52 19.21
C ASP A 587 15.81 -2.73 17.89
N ILE A 588 16.56 -1.64 17.85
CA ILE A 588 16.67 -0.80 16.65
C ILE A 588 17.70 -1.34 15.65
N GLY A 589 18.63 -2.19 16.12
CA GLY A 589 19.70 -2.76 15.30
C GLY A 589 20.84 -1.80 14.99
N VAL A 590 20.60 -0.50 14.99
CA VAL A 590 21.60 0.54 14.71
C VAL A 590 22.14 1.09 16.03
N LYS A 591 23.48 1.32 16.08
CA LYS A 591 24.13 1.95 17.26
C LYS A 591 24.85 3.22 16.84
N ASN A 592 24.81 4.20 17.72
CA ASN A 592 25.63 5.41 17.65
C ASN A 592 27.11 5.09 17.91
N GLN A 593 28.00 6.04 17.65
CA GLN A 593 29.46 5.88 17.89
C GLN A 593 29.80 5.59 19.36
N ASP A 594 28.98 6.04 20.29
CA ASP A 594 29.13 5.79 21.73
C ASP A 594 28.53 4.44 22.20
N GLY A 595 27.98 3.63 21.25
CA GLY A 595 27.37 2.34 21.52
C GLY A 595 25.91 2.40 22.00
N THR A 596 25.33 3.59 22.18
CA THR A 596 23.90 3.75 22.49
C THR A 596 23.02 3.35 21.29
N PRO A 597 21.75 2.93 21.50
CA PRO A 597 20.82 2.70 20.42
C PRO A 597 20.70 3.93 19.51
N GLY A 598 20.81 3.71 18.21
CA GLY A 598 20.55 4.74 17.21
C GLY A 598 19.06 4.97 17.01
N VAL A 599 18.74 5.70 15.97
CA VAL A 599 17.35 5.97 15.56
C VAL A 599 17.22 5.80 14.05
N TRP A 600 16.05 5.37 13.58
CA TRP A 600 15.69 5.48 12.19
C TRP A 600 14.88 6.76 12.02
N THR A 601 15.37 7.64 11.18
CA THR A 601 14.64 8.84 10.80
C THR A 601 13.84 8.50 9.55
N GLY A 602 12.52 8.70 9.61
CA GLY A 602 11.65 8.44 8.46
C GLY A 602 11.94 9.41 7.31
N GLU A 603 11.76 8.93 6.09
CA GLU A 603 11.65 9.79 4.91
C GLU A 603 10.33 10.57 5.01
N GLY A 604 10.32 11.70 5.65
CA GLY A 604 9.09 12.44 5.86
C GLY A 604 9.37 13.89 6.17
N GLY A 605 10.39 14.44 5.51
CA GLY A 605 10.64 15.87 5.58
C GLY A 605 9.52 16.65 4.90
N PHE A 606 8.94 17.61 5.60
CA PHE A 606 8.07 18.59 4.98
C PHE A 606 8.88 19.86 4.73
N ARG A 607 9.21 20.13 3.46
CA ARG A 607 10.10 21.25 3.05
C ARG A 607 11.43 21.23 3.82
N ASN A 608 11.70 22.24 4.64
CA ASN A 608 12.95 22.39 5.41
C ASN A 608 12.94 21.67 6.77
N ILE A 609 11.85 20.97 7.12
CA ILE A 609 11.78 20.15 8.32
C ILE A 609 12.20 18.73 7.92
N PRO A 610 13.42 18.29 8.29
CA PRO A 610 13.97 17.05 7.72
C PRO A 610 13.23 15.80 8.22
N TYR A 611 12.71 15.80 9.44
CA TYR A 611 12.11 14.62 10.05
C TYR A 611 10.97 15.00 10.99
N ILE A 612 9.75 14.55 10.69
CA ILE A 612 8.57 14.68 11.55
C ILE A 612 8.21 13.35 12.23
N TYR A 613 8.87 12.26 11.82
CA TYR A 613 8.72 10.93 12.38
C TYR A 613 10.08 10.38 12.80
N GLN A 614 10.08 9.62 13.88
CA GLN A 614 11.25 8.93 14.39
C GLN A 614 10.87 7.54 14.88
N THR A 615 11.70 6.57 14.56
CA THR A 615 11.66 5.25 15.17
C THR A 615 12.84 5.10 16.12
N ALA A 616 12.56 4.94 17.40
CA ALA A 616 13.56 4.78 18.45
C ALA A 616 13.29 3.52 19.28
N GLN A 617 14.34 2.93 19.81
CA GLN A 617 14.22 1.78 20.72
C GLN A 617 13.35 2.13 21.93
N GLY A 618 12.40 1.26 22.24
CA GLY A 618 11.46 1.44 23.34
C GLY A 618 10.18 2.20 22.97
N GLN A 619 10.12 2.85 21.80
CA GLN A 619 8.97 3.59 21.28
C GLN A 619 8.20 2.78 20.23
N PRO A 620 6.97 3.18 19.88
CA PRO A 620 6.30 2.66 18.69
C PRO A 620 7.05 3.02 17.41
N LEU A 621 6.88 2.19 16.37
CA LEU A 621 7.39 2.47 15.03
C LEU A 621 6.78 3.78 14.49
N ASN A 622 7.58 4.60 13.81
CA ASN A 622 7.15 5.86 13.17
C ASN A 622 6.38 6.79 14.12
N SER A 623 6.89 6.96 15.34
CA SER A 623 6.32 7.92 16.28
C SER A 623 6.53 9.36 15.80
N PHE A 624 5.53 10.22 15.98
CA PHE A 624 5.71 11.65 15.74
C PHE A 624 6.85 12.18 16.60
N TYR A 625 7.78 12.89 15.98
CA TYR A 625 8.92 13.51 16.61
C TYR A 625 8.91 15.01 16.34
N LEU A 626 8.15 15.71 17.15
CA LEU A 626 7.90 17.14 17.03
C LEU A 626 8.28 17.85 18.34
N ILE A 627 8.62 19.13 18.24
CA ILE A 627 8.83 19.97 19.43
C ILE A 627 7.46 20.24 20.05
N LYS A 628 7.30 19.92 21.33
CA LYS A 628 6.09 20.27 22.07
C LYS A 628 5.98 21.78 22.24
N THR A 629 4.76 22.28 22.11
CA THR A 629 4.44 23.69 22.36
C THR A 629 3.52 23.83 23.56
N ASP A 630 3.68 24.89 24.34
CA ASP A 630 2.87 25.27 25.50
C ASP A 630 2.26 26.67 25.30
N GLY A 631 1.52 26.81 24.17
CA GLY A 631 0.88 28.06 23.80
C GLY A 631 1.81 29.07 23.14
N ILE A 632 1.49 30.34 23.31
CA ILE A 632 2.14 31.51 22.68
C ILE A 632 2.59 32.48 23.79
N PHE A 633 3.76 33.06 23.67
CA PHE A 633 4.20 34.14 24.58
C PHE A 633 3.27 35.35 24.45
N GLN A 634 2.71 35.79 25.60
CA GLN A 634 1.77 36.91 25.63
C GLN A 634 2.47 38.25 25.72
N SER A 635 3.77 38.28 26.10
CA SER A 635 4.57 39.48 26.17
C SER A 635 6.06 39.17 26.02
N ASP A 636 6.86 40.19 25.63
CA ASP A 636 8.31 40.08 25.58
C ASP A 636 8.92 39.82 26.97
N ALA A 637 8.26 40.31 28.04
CA ALA A 637 8.67 40.03 29.41
C ALA A 637 8.52 38.57 29.79
N GLU A 638 7.43 37.92 29.35
CA GLU A 638 7.24 36.46 29.50
C GLU A 638 8.30 35.68 28.73
N ALA A 639 8.54 36.04 27.44
CA ALA A 639 9.57 35.42 26.63
C ALA A 639 10.98 35.56 27.24
N ALA A 640 11.30 36.73 27.77
CA ALA A 640 12.57 36.98 28.47
C ALA A 640 12.71 36.19 29.78
N ALA A 641 11.60 35.96 30.47
CA ALA A 641 11.56 35.21 31.74
C ALA A 641 11.54 33.67 31.51
N TYR A 642 11.39 33.21 30.28
CA TYR A 642 11.34 31.78 29.96
C TYR A 642 12.73 31.15 29.95
N VAL A 643 13.19 30.78 31.16
CA VAL A 643 14.54 30.30 31.40
C VAL A 643 14.56 28.90 32.01
N LYS A 644 15.61 28.12 31.72
CA LYS A 644 15.93 26.84 32.33
C LYS A 644 17.41 26.87 32.72
N ASP A 645 17.71 26.53 33.96
CA ASP A 645 19.08 26.56 34.51
C ASP A 645 19.79 27.92 34.32
N GLY A 646 19.02 29.00 34.42
CA GLY A 646 19.52 30.39 34.29
C GLY A 646 19.78 30.84 32.84
N LYS A 647 19.44 30.03 31.84
CA LYS A 647 19.57 30.38 30.41
C LYS A 647 18.20 30.43 29.75
N ARG A 648 18.01 31.42 28.86
CA ARG A 648 16.77 31.49 28.04
C ARG A 648 16.67 30.24 27.16
N ILE A 649 15.51 29.57 27.21
CA ILE A 649 15.23 28.38 26.37
C ILE A 649 15.11 28.80 24.90
N GLN A 650 14.51 29.95 24.64
CA GLN A 650 14.33 30.56 23.31
C GLN A 650 14.91 31.98 23.37
N PRO A 651 16.21 32.17 23.03
CA PRO A 651 16.89 33.45 23.22
C PRO A 651 16.27 34.60 22.41
N ASP A 652 15.77 34.31 21.23
CA ASP A 652 15.25 35.31 20.28
C ASP A 652 13.72 35.43 20.28
N ALA A 653 13.04 34.70 21.18
CA ALA A 653 11.58 34.72 21.24
C ALA A 653 11.05 36.07 21.75
N VAL A 654 9.95 36.47 21.14
CA VAL A 654 9.19 37.69 21.47
C VAL A 654 7.70 37.36 21.68
N ALA A 655 6.91 38.35 22.06
CA ALA A 655 5.46 38.20 22.14
C ALA A 655 4.87 37.72 20.79
N GLY A 656 4.01 36.71 20.83
CA GLY A 656 3.41 36.12 19.66
C GLY A 656 4.12 34.86 19.15
N ASP A 657 5.33 34.55 19.59
CA ASP A 657 6.03 33.33 19.21
C ASP A 657 5.50 32.13 20.00
N LEU A 658 5.61 30.94 19.36
CA LEU A 658 5.29 29.67 20.00
C LEU A 658 6.28 29.40 21.16
N LYS A 659 5.72 28.97 22.26
CA LYS A 659 6.49 28.59 23.46
C LYS A 659 6.82 27.09 23.38
N PHE A 660 8.07 26.76 23.18
CA PHE A 660 8.54 25.37 23.05
C PHE A 660 8.89 24.80 24.44
N VAL A 661 8.52 23.52 24.69
CA VAL A 661 8.74 22.81 25.98
C VAL A 661 9.83 21.76 25.85
#